data_6f6e041be231101032f1746b985d5ea5
#
_entry.id   6f6e041be231101032f1746b985d5ea5
#
_cell.length_a   1.000
_cell.length_b   1.000
_cell.length_c   1.000
_cell.angle_alpha   90.00
_cell.angle_beta   90.00
_cell.angle_gamma   90.00
#
_symmetry.space_group_name_H-M   'P 1'
#
loop_
_entity.id
_entity.type
_entity.pdbx_description
1 polymer ?
#
loop_
_entity_poly.entity_id
_entity_poly.type
_entity_poly.pdbx_seq_one_letter_code
_entity_poly.pdbx_strand_id
1 'polypeptide(L)'
;MGPRDVLKEYFGYDTFRTVQEDVISTILSGKDVMAIMPTGAGKSICFQIPAMLLPKGTVIISPLISLMKDQVEALTEQGIPASYVNSTVPYEESIERLRDMYRGKIKLLYMAPEKLEPSYFTHCLSMVPLSMVVIDEAHCVSQWGHDFRPSYRKIKSFIDSLPQRPLVTAFTATATPLVEQDMKESLGLAAAAVFRTGLDRPNLSFRVMQGGNREYFILRYVKSHRKESGIIYCATRKAVDEMYDRLSQAGITAGRYHAGMTDEERRQAQDDFSYDRTTVMVATNAFGMGIDKSNVRYVIHYQMPKSLESYYQEAGRAGRDGAKAECILLYSGKDVHIQTYFIENGNQPEEQKRMDYQRLNAMIDYCQTSSCLRNYVLAYFGEKVKEPCGHCSNCENRTAKVRITDAAVLIFRTVLSLRERYGASIIAAVLKGKKTKELIEKDLLTVPTFGKLSFEKLGHIKSALNSFVADGYLFRDGQPYPVLKLTDKAKEVLAGKAEVYGLAFGAEDAMKEAAVERDLDPRRESRDGLFEALRELRRTLAAEEHVPPFVIFSDATLEAMARERPESMEAMGAVHGVGAFKLQKYGERFLEIIRTGAEEPVIEEKDPDAQLLQQLFSVRNAIAAKEGLARNRIFTDEQLQEMAFWRPKTKLELKRIRGIGPKKVDRYGETIVKCIWGDRI
;
A
#
# COMPACT_ATOMS: atom_id res chain seq x y z
N MET A 1 32.63 -23.41 -3.22
CA MET A 1 31.88 -22.19 -2.85
C MET A 1 30.56 -22.61 -2.25
N GLY A 2 30.29 -22.22 -1.01
CA GLY A 2 29.03 -22.51 -0.32
C GLY A 2 28.01 -21.34 -0.47
N PRO A 3 26.76 -21.51 -0.01
CA PRO A 3 25.76 -20.48 -0.10
C PRO A 3 26.15 -19.14 0.56
N ARG A 4 26.87 -19.19 1.69
CA ARG A 4 27.33 -17.99 2.40
C ARG A 4 28.45 -17.27 1.65
N ASP A 5 29.31 -18.04 0.95
CA ASP A 5 30.36 -17.44 0.14
C ASP A 5 29.76 -16.65 -1.03
N VAL A 6 28.76 -17.24 -1.72
CA VAL A 6 28.02 -16.58 -2.79
C VAL A 6 27.29 -15.33 -2.28
N LEU A 7 26.63 -15.41 -1.10
CA LEU A 7 25.97 -14.28 -0.47
C LEU A 7 26.94 -13.12 -0.23
N LYS A 8 28.12 -13.43 0.29
CA LYS A 8 29.13 -12.41 0.60
C LYS A 8 29.77 -11.83 -0.67
N GLU A 9 30.16 -12.67 -1.59
CA GLU A 9 30.91 -12.29 -2.80
C GLU A 9 30.07 -11.45 -3.77
N TYR A 10 28.85 -11.92 -4.07
CA TYR A 10 28.02 -11.29 -5.10
C TYR A 10 27.00 -10.28 -4.52
N PHE A 11 26.47 -10.53 -3.34
CA PHE A 11 25.41 -9.69 -2.75
C PHE A 11 25.89 -8.78 -1.61
N GLY A 12 27.10 -8.99 -1.08
CA GLY A 12 27.70 -8.14 -0.06
C GLY A 12 27.11 -8.30 1.35
N TYR A 13 26.40 -9.41 1.63
CA TYR A 13 25.83 -9.70 2.94
C TYR A 13 26.63 -10.82 3.64
N ASP A 14 26.89 -10.65 4.93
CA ASP A 14 27.62 -11.65 5.73
C ASP A 14 26.72 -12.78 6.25
N THR A 15 25.43 -12.52 6.42
CA THR A 15 24.47 -13.47 7.01
C THR A 15 23.13 -13.47 6.27
N PHE A 16 22.52 -14.64 6.22
CA PHE A 16 21.14 -14.78 5.75
C PHE A 16 20.13 -14.25 6.79
N ARG A 17 18.99 -13.77 6.31
CA ARG A 17 17.82 -13.53 7.17
C ARG A 17 17.20 -14.86 7.58
N THR A 18 16.47 -14.87 8.69
CA THR A 18 16.00 -16.04 9.48
C THR A 18 15.49 -17.24 8.69
N VAL A 19 14.89 -17.10 7.52
CA VAL A 19 14.30 -18.22 6.74
C VAL A 19 15.02 -18.44 5.41
N GLN A 20 15.84 -17.49 4.97
CA GLN A 20 16.53 -17.60 3.67
C GLN A 20 17.47 -18.81 3.63
N GLU A 21 18.22 -19.06 4.69
CA GLU A 21 19.16 -20.18 4.77
C GLU A 21 18.44 -21.52 4.71
N ASP A 22 17.30 -21.66 5.38
CA ASP A 22 16.49 -22.89 5.38
C ASP A 22 15.91 -23.16 3.98
N VAL A 23 15.38 -22.11 3.31
CA VAL A 23 14.87 -22.20 1.94
C VAL A 23 16.00 -22.64 0.98
N ILE A 24 17.14 -21.95 1.02
CA ILE A 24 18.31 -22.23 0.17
C ILE A 24 18.81 -23.66 0.38
N SER A 25 19.00 -24.07 1.63
CA SER A 25 19.48 -25.41 2.00
C SER A 25 18.50 -26.49 1.54
N THR A 26 17.20 -26.25 1.66
CA THR A 26 16.15 -27.19 1.20
C THR A 26 16.19 -27.35 -0.31
N ILE A 27 16.31 -26.25 -1.09
CA ILE A 27 16.48 -26.31 -2.54
C ILE A 27 17.73 -27.10 -2.93
N LEU A 28 18.86 -26.79 -2.29
CA LEU A 28 20.14 -27.48 -2.57
C LEU A 28 20.13 -28.95 -2.15
N SER A 29 19.25 -29.35 -1.23
CA SER A 29 19.02 -30.77 -0.89
C SER A 29 18.19 -31.52 -1.94
N GLY A 30 17.74 -30.86 -3.02
CA GLY A 30 16.98 -31.47 -4.10
C GLY A 30 15.46 -31.56 -3.84
N LYS A 31 14.92 -30.72 -2.98
CA LYS A 31 13.47 -30.69 -2.66
C LYS A 31 12.80 -29.48 -3.30
N ASP A 32 11.57 -29.71 -3.79
CA ASP A 32 10.71 -28.61 -4.22
C ASP A 32 10.33 -27.71 -3.03
N VAL A 33 10.20 -26.42 -3.29
CA VAL A 33 9.93 -25.42 -2.24
C VAL A 33 8.78 -24.51 -2.64
N MET A 34 7.93 -24.18 -1.68
CA MET A 34 6.99 -23.07 -1.76
C MET A 34 7.29 -22.08 -0.63
N ALA A 35 7.59 -20.83 -0.98
CA ALA A 35 7.94 -19.80 0.00
C ALA A 35 6.98 -18.62 -0.09
N ILE A 36 6.26 -18.35 1.01
CA ILE A 36 5.39 -17.20 1.20
C ILE A 36 6.13 -16.20 2.09
N MET A 37 6.66 -15.16 1.45
CA MET A 37 7.55 -14.19 2.08
C MET A 37 7.14 -12.78 1.68
N PRO A 38 6.96 -11.83 2.61
CA PRO A 38 6.51 -10.48 2.28
C PRO A 38 7.49 -9.76 1.34
N THR A 39 7.01 -8.70 0.71
CA THR A 39 7.85 -7.82 -0.10
C THR A 39 8.99 -7.24 0.76
N GLY A 40 10.21 -7.25 0.25
CA GLY A 40 11.40 -6.81 1.00
C GLY A 40 12.05 -7.87 1.89
N ALA A 41 11.49 -9.09 2.01
CA ALA A 41 12.11 -10.18 2.75
C ALA A 41 13.30 -10.85 2.03
N GLY A 42 13.61 -10.42 0.81
CA GLY A 42 14.73 -10.96 0.03
C GLY A 42 14.42 -12.28 -0.66
N LYS A 43 13.21 -12.46 -1.21
CA LYS A 43 12.80 -13.63 -2.00
C LYS A 43 13.77 -13.97 -3.11
N SER A 44 14.27 -12.97 -3.85
CA SER A 44 15.15 -13.17 -5.00
C SER A 44 16.44 -13.92 -4.63
N ILE A 45 17.05 -13.57 -3.52
CA ILE A 45 18.27 -14.24 -3.00
C ILE A 45 18.02 -15.73 -2.75
N CYS A 46 16.82 -16.11 -2.29
CA CYS A 46 16.47 -17.50 -1.98
C CYS A 46 16.50 -18.43 -3.20
N PHE A 47 16.33 -17.92 -4.42
CA PHE A 47 16.45 -18.72 -5.63
C PHE A 47 17.68 -18.36 -6.47
N GLN A 48 18.18 -17.14 -6.41
CA GLN A 48 19.36 -16.72 -7.16
C GLN A 48 20.63 -17.46 -6.68
N ILE A 49 20.84 -17.58 -5.38
CA ILE A 49 21.97 -18.32 -4.82
C ILE A 49 21.94 -19.80 -5.20
N PRO A 50 20.85 -20.57 -4.98
CA PRO A 50 20.77 -21.92 -5.50
C PRO A 50 20.98 -22.04 -7.02
N ALA A 51 20.40 -21.10 -7.79
CA ALA A 51 20.58 -21.09 -9.24
C ALA A 51 22.06 -21.00 -9.64
N MET A 52 22.87 -20.26 -8.92
CA MET A 52 24.33 -20.16 -9.18
C MET A 52 25.07 -21.44 -8.80
N LEU A 53 24.67 -22.11 -7.73
CA LEU A 53 25.34 -23.30 -7.19
C LEU A 53 24.94 -24.60 -7.89
N LEU A 54 23.74 -24.69 -8.41
CA LEU A 54 23.23 -25.87 -9.11
C LEU A 54 23.97 -26.08 -10.45
N PRO A 55 24.17 -27.31 -10.95
CA PRO A 55 25.04 -27.59 -12.09
C PRO A 55 24.55 -27.06 -13.44
N LYS A 56 23.22 -27.06 -13.68
CA LYS A 56 22.59 -26.70 -14.96
C LYS A 56 21.93 -25.33 -14.86
N GLY A 57 21.29 -24.86 -15.96
CA GLY A 57 20.57 -23.59 -16.00
C GLY A 57 19.32 -23.53 -15.11
N THR A 58 18.91 -22.33 -14.79
CA THR A 58 17.66 -22.06 -14.05
C THR A 58 16.76 -21.11 -14.85
N VAL A 59 15.51 -21.49 -15.02
CA VAL A 59 14.47 -20.64 -15.63
C VAL A 59 13.64 -19.98 -14.52
N ILE A 60 13.47 -18.68 -14.58
CA ILE A 60 12.64 -17.90 -13.65
C ILE A 60 11.44 -17.38 -14.43
N ILE A 61 10.25 -17.87 -14.10
CA ILE A 61 8.99 -17.41 -14.68
C ILE A 61 8.47 -16.26 -13.84
N SER A 62 8.39 -15.07 -14.43
CA SER A 62 7.93 -13.84 -13.77
C SER A 62 6.88 -13.13 -14.61
N PRO A 63 5.85 -12.49 -14.02
CA PRO A 63 4.74 -11.91 -14.78
C PRO A 63 5.05 -10.52 -15.36
N LEU A 64 6.25 -9.97 -15.11
CA LEU A 64 6.53 -8.55 -15.31
C LEU A 64 7.80 -8.31 -16.11
N ILE A 65 7.61 -7.68 -17.26
CA ILE A 65 8.71 -7.38 -18.20
C ILE A 65 9.71 -6.39 -17.59
N SER A 66 9.25 -5.33 -16.93
CA SER A 66 10.12 -4.35 -16.29
C SER A 66 10.97 -4.97 -15.18
N LEU A 67 10.33 -5.76 -14.29
CA LEU A 67 11.05 -6.42 -13.20
C LEU A 67 12.12 -7.38 -13.70
N MET A 68 11.84 -8.14 -14.78
CA MET A 68 12.82 -9.05 -15.39
C MET A 68 14.06 -8.28 -15.84
N LYS A 69 13.88 -7.13 -16.49
CA LYS A 69 14.97 -6.30 -16.97
C LYS A 69 15.80 -5.79 -15.81
N ASP A 70 15.17 -5.17 -14.81
CA ASP A 70 15.85 -4.62 -13.63
C ASP A 70 16.64 -5.70 -12.86
N GLN A 71 16.04 -6.90 -12.69
CA GLN A 71 16.70 -8.02 -12.03
C GLN A 71 17.90 -8.54 -12.83
N VAL A 72 17.79 -8.64 -14.16
CA VAL A 72 18.88 -9.11 -15.01
C VAL A 72 20.01 -8.08 -15.09
N GLU A 73 19.71 -6.80 -15.18
CA GLU A 73 20.70 -5.73 -15.14
C GLU A 73 21.49 -5.77 -13.83
N ALA A 74 20.80 -5.82 -12.69
CA ALA A 74 21.45 -5.91 -11.38
C ALA A 74 22.33 -7.16 -11.22
N LEU A 75 21.88 -8.32 -11.70
CA LEU A 75 22.67 -9.55 -11.69
C LEU A 75 23.91 -9.45 -12.58
N THR A 76 23.76 -8.88 -13.78
CA THR A 76 24.86 -8.72 -14.74
C THR A 76 25.92 -7.75 -14.22
N GLU A 77 25.52 -6.66 -13.57
CA GLU A 77 26.42 -5.72 -12.88
C GLU A 77 27.22 -6.40 -11.76
N GLN A 78 26.62 -7.38 -11.09
CA GLN A 78 27.28 -8.21 -10.07
C GLN A 78 28.15 -9.32 -10.68
N GLY A 79 28.23 -9.43 -12.01
CA GLY A 79 29.00 -10.48 -12.68
C GLY A 79 28.28 -11.83 -12.77
N ILE A 80 26.99 -11.89 -12.49
CA ILE A 80 26.20 -13.13 -12.57
C ILE A 80 25.62 -13.27 -13.98
N PRO A 81 25.86 -14.38 -14.71
CA PRO A 81 25.39 -14.59 -16.07
C PRO A 81 23.86 -14.77 -16.12
N ALA A 82 23.13 -13.69 -16.34
CA ALA A 82 21.67 -13.67 -16.43
C ALA A 82 21.19 -13.06 -17.76
N SER A 83 20.00 -13.47 -18.19
CA SER A 83 19.32 -12.87 -19.35
C SER A 83 17.80 -12.99 -19.19
N TYR A 84 17.02 -12.37 -20.11
CA TYR A 84 15.57 -12.46 -20.08
C TYR A 84 14.97 -12.69 -21.47
N VAL A 85 13.76 -13.27 -21.54
CA VAL A 85 12.97 -13.48 -22.76
C VAL A 85 11.51 -13.11 -22.50
N ASN A 86 11.04 -12.13 -23.24
CA ASN A 86 9.66 -11.64 -23.15
C ASN A 86 9.14 -11.19 -24.53
N SER A 87 8.01 -10.48 -24.60
CA SER A 87 7.42 -10.03 -25.85
C SER A 87 8.20 -8.91 -26.55
N THR A 88 9.10 -8.20 -25.85
CA THR A 88 9.91 -7.11 -26.42
C THR A 88 11.21 -7.61 -27.06
N VAL A 89 11.61 -8.86 -26.79
CA VAL A 89 12.82 -9.46 -27.35
C VAL A 89 12.50 -10.13 -28.69
N PRO A 90 13.25 -9.80 -29.77
CA PRO A 90 13.09 -10.44 -31.07
C PRO A 90 13.18 -11.96 -30.97
N TYR A 91 12.44 -12.64 -31.85
CA TYR A 91 12.36 -14.09 -31.81
C TYR A 91 13.71 -14.77 -31.96
N GLU A 92 14.50 -14.35 -32.96
CA GLU A 92 15.83 -14.90 -33.24
C GLU A 92 16.79 -14.73 -32.05
N GLU A 93 16.76 -13.58 -31.43
CA GLU A 93 17.54 -13.29 -30.22
C GLU A 93 17.08 -14.15 -29.03
N SER A 94 15.77 -14.40 -28.92
CA SER A 94 15.24 -15.32 -27.90
C SER A 94 15.79 -16.73 -28.05
N ILE A 95 15.91 -17.23 -29.31
CA ILE A 95 16.52 -18.54 -29.59
C ILE A 95 18.04 -18.55 -29.33
N GLU A 96 18.74 -17.44 -29.62
CA GLU A 96 20.17 -17.34 -29.32
C GLU A 96 20.45 -17.35 -27.82
N ARG A 97 19.66 -16.68 -27.04
CA ARG A 97 19.72 -16.71 -25.56
C ARG A 97 19.50 -18.14 -25.02
N LEU A 98 18.62 -18.95 -25.60
CA LEU A 98 18.49 -20.37 -25.26
C LEU A 98 19.73 -21.17 -25.62
N ARG A 99 20.36 -20.91 -26.79
CA ARG A 99 21.63 -21.57 -27.16
C ARG A 99 22.76 -21.21 -26.20
N ASP A 100 22.83 -19.95 -25.77
CA ASP A 100 23.83 -19.51 -24.80
C ASP A 100 23.58 -20.11 -23.42
N MET A 101 22.32 -20.31 -23.03
CA MET A 101 21.98 -21.05 -21.81
C MET A 101 22.38 -22.55 -21.94
N TYR A 102 22.12 -23.18 -23.09
CA TYR A 102 22.55 -24.57 -23.35
C TYR A 102 24.08 -24.71 -23.27
N ARG A 103 24.83 -23.71 -23.74
CA ARG A 103 26.32 -23.66 -23.70
C ARG A 103 26.86 -23.26 -22.33
N GLY A 104 26.01 -22.97 -21.36
CA GLY A 104 26.41 -22.54 -20.01
C GLY A 104 26.88 -21.08 -19.89
N LYS A 105 26.72 -20.25 -20.92
CA LYS A 105 27.05 -18.82 -20.87
C LYS A 105 25.99 -18.01 -20.10
N ILE A 106 24.74 -18.48 -20.06
CA ILE A 106 23.65 -17.92 -19.27
C ILE A 106 23.28 -18.95 -18.20
N LYS A 107 23.26 -18.50 -16.95
CA LYS A 107 22.93 -19.34 -15.81
C LYS A 107 21.48 -19.16 -15.34
N LEU A 108 21.00 -17.92 -15.37
CA LEU A 108 19.64 -17.55 -14.99
C LEU A 108 18.93 -16.93 -16.20
N LEU A 109 17.80 -17.51 -16.61
CA LEU A 109 16.98 -17.01 -17.68
C LEU A 109 15.60 -16.60 -17.13
N TYR A 110 15.32 -15.30 -17.07
CA TYR A 110 14.00 -14.79 -16.73
C TYR A 110 13.10 -14.86 -17.94
N MET A 111 11.85 -15.31 -17.75
CA MET A 111 10.93 -15.54 -18.84
C MET A 111 9.50 -15.12 -18.49
N ALA A 112 8.83 -14.49 -19.46
CA ALA A 112 7.40 -14.21 -19.34
C ALA A 112 6.57 -15.51 -19.54
N PRO A 113 5.51 -15.74 -18.75
CA PRO A 113 4.71 -16.97 -18.82
C PRO A 113 4.01 -17.17 -20.17
N GLU A 114 3.78 -16.09 -20.94
CA GLU A 114 3.21 -16.16 -22.30
C GLU A 114 4.11 -16.89 -23.30
N LYS A 115 5.42 -16.92 -23.04
CA LYS A 115 6.39 -17.68 -23.87
C LYS A 115 6.28 -19.20 -23.71
N LEU A 116 5.49 -19.67 -22.72
CA LEU A 116 5.21 -21.10 -22.51
C LEU A 116 4.10 -21.64 -23.44
N GLU A 117 3.57 -20.82 -24.33
CA GLU A 117 2.67 -21.33 -25.37
C GLU A 117 3.39 -22.30 -26.28
N PRO A 118 2.71 -23.38 -26.72
CA PRO A 118 3.30 -24.37 -27.65
C PRO A 118 3.86 -23.68 -28.90
N SER A 119 5.17 -23.76 -29.06
CA SER A 119 5.91 -23.08 -30.13
C SER A 119 7.26 -23.73 -30.34
N TYR A 120 7.96 -23.39 -31.43
CA TYR A 120 9.33 -23.83 -31.63
C TYR A 120 10.25 -23.34 -30.49
N PHE A 121 9.98 -22.19 -29.89
CA PHE A 121 10.70 -21.70 -28.73
C PHE A 121 10.58 -22.64 -27.52
N THR A 122 9.37 -23.07 -27.16
CA THR A 122 9.15 -24.02 -26.06
C THR A 122 9.75 -25.39 -26.35
N HIS A 123 9.75 -25.82 -27.61
CA HIS A 123 10.47 -27.03 -28.03
C HIS A 123 11.98 -26.88 -27.82
N CYS A 124 12.59 -25.78 -28.25
CA CYS A 124 14.02 -25.51 -28.00
C CYS A 124 14.32 -25.42 -26.51
N LEU A 125 13.47 -24.77 -25.72
CA LEU A 125 13.63 -24.66 -24.28
C LEU A 125 13.60 -26.03 -23.59
N SER A 126 12.74 -26.96 -24.04
CA SER A 126 12.67 -28.33 -23.49
C SER A 126 13.92 -29.16 -23.72
N MET A 127 14.78 -28.77 -24.66
CA MET A 127 16.08 -29.39 -24.88
C MET A 127 17.19 -28.82 -24.02
N VAL A 128 16.99 -27.68 -23.37
CA VAL A 128 17.98 -27.09 -22.47
C VAL A 128 17.97 -27.83 -21.13
N PRO A 129 19.13 -28.36 -20.68
CA PRO A 129 19.18 -29.01 -19.38
C PRO A 129 18.93 -28.00 -18.24
N LEU A 130 17.87 -28.21 -17.46
CA LEU A 130 17.48 -27.35 -16.37
C LEU A 130 17.74 -28.03 -15.00
N SER A 131 18.32 -27.31 -14.06
CA SER A 131 18.38 -27.71 -12.65
C SER A 131 17.14 -27.30 -11.89
N MET A 132 16.59 -26.12 -12.20
CA MET A 132 15.50 -25.55 -11.43
C MET A 132 14.57 -24.69 -12.31
N VAL A 133 13.29 -24.71 -12.02
CA VAL A 133 12.29 -23.76 -12.51
C VAL A 133 11.76 -22.99 -11.29
N VAL A 134 11.92 -21.69 -11.32
CA VAL A 134 11.41 -20.75 -10.31
C VAL A 134 10.14 -20.11 -10.81
N ILE A 135 9.11 -20.08 -9.99
CA ILE A 135 7.83 -19.44 -10.29
C ILE A 135 7.71 -18.25 -9.34
N ASP A 136 8.04 -17.08 -9.85
CA ASP A 136 7.88 -15.82 -9.11
C ASP A 136 6.44 -15.33 -9.21
N GLU A 137 5.97 -14.62 -8.18
CA GLU A 137 4.57 -14.22 -8.00
C GLU A 137 3.60 -15.40 -8.26
N ALA A 138 3.91 -16.56 -7.66
CA ALA A 138 3.21 -17.82 -7.90
C ALA A 138 1.70 -17.76 -7.62
N HIS A 139 1.22 -16.80 -6.82
CA HIS A 139 -0.20 -16.55 -6.60
C HIS A 139 -0.98 -16.26 -7.91
N CYS A 140 -0.28 -15.85 -8.98
CA CYS A 140 -0.87 -15.62 -10.30
C CYS A 140 -1.44 -16.89 -10.95
N VAL A 141 -1.06 -18.11 -10.50
CA VAL A 141 -1.63 -19.37 -11.01
C VAL A 141 -3.04 -19.60 -10.49
N SER A 142 -3.36 -19.03 -9.33
CA SER A 142 -4.60 -19.28 -8.61
C SER A 142 -5.75 -18.41 -9.13
N GLN A 143 -6.86 -19.03 -9.49
CA GLN A 143 -8.12 -18.30 -9.77
C GLN A 143 -8.64 -17.57 -8.52
N TRP A 144 -8.27 -18.06 -7.36
CA TRP A 144 -8.58 -17.47 -6.06
C TRP A 144 -7.59 -16.35 -5.68
N GLY A 145 -6.57 -16.09 -6.52
CA GLY A 145 -5.62 -15.00 -6.35
C GLY A 145 -6.17 -13.65 -6.85
N HIS A 146 -5.63 -12.56 -6.36
CA HIS A 146 -6.05 -11.19 -6.73
C HIS A 146 -5.51 -10.73 -8.09
N ASP A 147 -4.53 -11.42 -8.66
CA ASP A 147 -3.91 -11.18 -9.98
C ASP A 147 -3.79 -12.50 -10.76
N PHE A 148 -4.93 -13.15 -10.98
CA PHE A 148 -4.96 -14.39 -11.75
C PHE A 148 -4.53 -14.14 -13.20
N ARG A 149 -3.58 -14.98 -13.68
CA ARG A 149 -3.08 -14.95 -15.06
C ARG A 149 -3.22 -16.32 -15.71
N PRO A 150 -4.07 -16.46 -16.72
CA PRO A 150 -4.29 -17.76 -17.40
C PRO A 150 -3.00 -18.41 -17.93
N SER A 151 -2.00 -17.61 -18.33
CA SER A 151 -0.70 -18.09 -18.80
C SER A 151 0.07 -18.90 -17.75
N TYR A 152 -0.11 -18.60 -16.44
CA TYR A 152 0.51 -19.37 -15.35
C TYR A 152 0.03 -20.81 -15.26
N ARG A 153 -1.18 -21.12 -15.69
CA ARG A 153 -1.68 -22.51 -15.72
C ARG A 153 -0.94 -23.41 -16.67
N LYS A 154 -0.21 -22.85 -17.65
CA LYS A 154 0.63 -23.58 -18.58
C LYS A 154 1.95 -24.06 -17.99
N ILE A 155 2.36 -23.50 -16.84
CA ILE A 155 3.64 -23.80 -16.19
C ILE A 155 3.75 -25.28 -15.84
N LYS A 156 2.71 -25.86 -15.23
CA LYS A 156 2.71 -27.29 -14.89
C LYS A 156 2.87 -28.18 -16.13
N SER A 157 2.08 -27.93 -17.16
CA SER A 157 2.15 -28.69 -18.41
C SER A 157 3.53 -28.59 -19.08
N PHE A 158 4.16 -27.41 -19.01
CA PHE A 158 5.53 -27.22 -19.47
C PHE A 158 6.52 -28.07 -18.65
N ILE A 159 6.46 -28.01 -17.32
CA ILE A 159 7.35 -28.81 -16.44
C ILE A 159 7.17 -30.31 -16.70
N ASP A 160 5.92 -30.77 -16.84
CA ASP A 160 5.61 -32.18 -17.11
C ASP A 160 6.08 -32.62 -18.50
N SER A 161 6.28 -31.71 -19.46
CA SER A 161 6.79 -31.99 -20.81
C SER A 161 8.31 -32.13 -20.91
N LEU A 162 9.04 -31.71 -19.85
CA LEU A 162 10.49 -31.74 -19.87
C LEU A 162 11.03 -33.19 -19.78
N PRO A 163 12.11 -33.55 -20.51
CA PRO A 163 12.70 -34.89 -20.47
C PRO A 163 13.17 -35.33 -19.08
N GLN A 164 13.59 -34.37 -18.28
CA GLN A 164 13.96 -34.56 -16.86
C GLN A 164 13.28 -33.46 -16.05
N ARG A 165 12.46 -33.84 -15.07
CA ARG A 165 11.80 -32.86 -14.18
C ARG A 165 12.84 -32.11 -13.35
N PRO A 166 12.94 -30.79 -13.48
CA PRO A 166 13.81 -29.96 -12.64
C PRO A 166 13.20 -29.80 -11.23
N LEU A 167 13.98 -29.24 -10.31
CA LEU A 167 13.46 -28.71 -9.06
C LEU A 167 12.46 -27.58 -9.36
N VAL A 168 11.37 -27.54 -8.65
CA VAL A 168 10.34 -26.51 -8.80
C VAL A 168 10.24 -25.70 -7.53
N THR A 169 10.41 -24.39 -7.65
CA THR A 169 10.32 -23.48 -6.51
C THR A 169 9.29 -22.38 -6.82
N ALA A 170 8.38 -22.13 -5.88
CA ALA A 170 7.32 -21.16 -6.02
C ALA A 170 7.44 -20.07 -4.94
N PHE A 171 7.48 -18.82 -5.36
CA PHE A 171 7.62 -17.67 -4.47
C PHE A 171 6.45 -16.72 -4.63
N THR A 172 5.93 -16.22 -3.51
CA THR A 172 4.92 -15.14 -3.51
C THR A 172 5.05 -14.26 -2.27
N ALA A 173 4.57 -13.02 -2.38
CA ALA A 173 4.52 -12.11 -1.24
C ALA A 173 3.31 -12.36 -0.34
N THR A 174 2.17 -12.74 -0.91
CA THR A 174 0.89 -12.88 -0.23
C THR A 174 0.15 -14.09 -0.75
N ALA A 175 -0.36 -14.90 0.16
CA ALA A 175 -1.29 -15.98 -0.17
C ALA A 175 -2.23 -16.20 1.02
N THR A 176 -3.53 -16.23 0.78
CA THR A 176 -4.49 -16.78 1.75
C THR A 176 -4.37 -18.31 1.78
N PRO A 177 -4.86 -19.00 2.82
CA PRO A 177 -4.84 -20.46 2.86
C PRO A 177 -5.46 -21.13 1.62
N LEU A 178 -6.52 -20.54 1.09
CA LEU A 178 -7.17 -21.02 -0.13
C LEU A 178 -6.28 -20.88 -1.38
N VAL A 179 -5.62 -19.73 -1.53
CA VAL A 179 -4.68 -19.48 -2.63
C VAL A 179 -3.48 -20.42 -2.54
N GLU A 180 -2.95 -20.66 -1.35
CA GLU A 180 -1.85 -21.58 -1.14
C GLU A 180 -2.20 -23.00 -1.55
N GLN A 181 -3.40 -23.47 -1.17
CA GLN A 181 -3.86 -24.80 -1.55
C GLN A 181 -3.98 -24.94 -3.08
N ASP A 182 -4.59 -23.96 -3.74
CA ASP A 182 -4.73 -23.96 -5.19
C ASP A 182 -3.37 -23.87 -5.90
N MET A 183 -2.42 -23.11 -5.39
CA MET A 183 -1.03 -23.08 -5.89
C MET A 183 -0.38 -24.47 -5.83
N LYS A 184 -0.53 -25.21 -4.73
CA LYS A 184 0.01 -26.57 -4.59
C LYS A 184 -0.56 -27.52 -5.63
N GLU A 185 -1.86 -27.45 -5.84
CA GLU A 185 -2.56 -28.31 -6.80
C GLU A 185 -2.23 -27.93 -8.25
N SER A 186 -2.33 -26.64 -8.56
CA SER A 186 -2.13 -26.14 -9.93
C SER A 186 -0.69 -26.26 -10.43
N LEU A 187 0.29 -26.21 -9.53
CA LEU A 187 1.72 -26.33 -9.88
C LEU A 187 2.29 -27.73 -9.62
N GLY A 188 1.51 -28.67 -9.08
CA GLY A 188 1.97 -30.02 -8.76
C GLY A 188 2.97 -30.03 -7.59
N LEU A 189 2.82 -29.15 -6.61
CA LEU A 189 3.72 -28.97 -5.47
C LEU A 189 3.16 -29.53 -4.16
N ALA A 190 2.35 -30.58 -4.22
CA ALA A 190 1.73 -31.18 -3.02
C ALA A 190 2.77 -31.67 -1.98
N ALA A 191 3.94 -32.14 -2.43
CA ALA A 191 5.02 -32.62 -1.58
C ALA A 191 6.11 -31.56 -1.29
N ALA A 192 5.95 -30.33 -1.76
CA ALA A 192 6.94 -29.26 -1.57
C ALA A 192 7.05 -28.84 -0.10
N ALA A 193 8.26 -28.50 0.33
CA ALA A 193 8.47 -27.88 1.61
C ALA A 193 7.91 -26.45 1.60
N VAL A 194 7.08 -26.12 2.59
CA VAL A 194 6.43 -24.81 2.66
C VAL A 194 7.06 -23.95 3.74
N PHE A 195 7.56 -22.79 3.33
CA PHE A 195 8.14 -21.80 4.22
C PHE A 195 7.25 -20.54 4.29
N ARG A 196 7.02 -20.07 5.52
CA ARG A 196 6.31 -18.80 5.77
C ARG A 196 7.14 -17.97 6.75
N THR A 197 7.51 -16.76 6.33
CA THR A 197 8.29 -15.84 7.20
C THR A 197 7.40 -14.97 8.08
N GLY A 198 6.08 -15.12 7.97
CA GLY A 198 5.14 -14.14 8.50
C GLY A 198 5.04 -12.90 7.60
N LEU A 199 3.83 -12.34 7.55
CA LEU A 199 3.55 -11.11 6.78
C LEU A 199 3.73 -9.85 7.63
N ASP A 200 4.11 -10.02 8.88
CA ASP A 200 4.21 -8.92 9.81
C ASP A 200 5.33 -7.93 9.47
N ARG A 201 4.95 -6.66 9.39
CA ARG A 201 5.84 -5.53 9.11
C ARG A 201 5.70 -4.51 10.25
N PRO A 202 6.41 -4.70 11.38
CA PRO A 202 6.26 -3.84 12.56
C PRO A 202 6.69 -2.38 12.34
N ASN A 203 7.49 -2.12 11.32
CA ASN A 203 7.90 -0.77 10.93
C ASN A 203 6.83 0.02 10.16
N LEU A 204 5.71 -0.61 9.75
CA LEU A 204 4.64 0.07 9.04
C LEU A 204 3.53 0.49 9.99
N SER A 205 3.17 1.77 9.98
CA SER A 205 1.99 2.31 10.66
C SER A 205 0.82 2.39 9.70
N PHE A 206 -0.26 1.66 9.99
CA PHE A 206 -1.48 1.67 9.18
C PHE A 206 -2.49 2.68 9.70
N ARG A 207 -2.98 3.54 8.81
CA ARG A 207 -3.99 4.55 9.12
C ARG A 207 -5.15 4.48 8.13
N VAL A 208 -6.38 4.46 8.62
CA VAL A 208 -7.60 4.61 7.83
C VAL A 208 -8.28 5.91 8.24
N MET A 209 -8.42 6.81 7.28
CA MET A 209 -9.08 8.10 7.48
C MET A 209 -10.39 8.13 6.71
N GLN A 210 -11.46 8.52 7.38
CA GLN A 210 -12.80 8.58 6.78
C GLN A 210 -13.28 10.03 6.71
N GLY A 211 -13.76 10.45 5.53
CA GLY A 211 -14.28 11.80 5.33
C GLY A 211 -13.21 12.87 5.15
N GLY A 212 -13.59 14.14 5.23
CA GLY A 212 -12.71 15.29 5.01
C GLY A 212 -12.38 15.56 3.54
N ASN A 213 -11.60 16.62 3.31
CA ASN A 213 -11.07 16.96 2.00
C ASN A 213 -9.76 16.18 1.75
N ARG A 214 -9.86 15.07 1.03
CA ARG A 214 -8.73 14.18 0.73
C ARG A 214 -7.60 14.88 -0.02
N GLU A 215 -7.94 15.76 -0.96
CA GLU A 215 -6.98 16.49 -1.77
C GLU A 215 -6.17 17.44 -0.89
N TYR A 216 -6.86 18.18 -0.03
CA TYR A 216 -6.21 19.06 0.94
C TYR A 216 -5.29 18.29 1.90
N PHE A 217 -5.76 17.15 2.41
CA PHE A 217 -4.93 16.28 3.26
C PHE A 217 -3.64 15.88 2.55
N ILE A 218 -3.74 15.36 1.31
CA ILE A 218 -2.56 14.91 0.54
C ILE A 218 -1.59 16.08 0.32
N LEU A 219 -2.09 17.22 -0.16
CA LEU A 219 -1.26 18.39 -0.45
C LEU A 219 -0.50 18.84 0.80
N ARG A 220 -1.17 18.89 1.93
CA ARG A 220 -0.58 19.27 3.19
C ARG A 220 0.40 18.23 3.72
N TYR A 221 0.03 16.97 3.69
CA TYR A 221 0.89 15.86 4.11
C TYR A 221 2.20 15.84 3.31
N VAL A 222 2.11 15.90 1.98
CA VAL A 222 3.28 15.92 1.11
C VAL A 222 4.13 17.17 1.33
N LYS A 223 3.49 18.32 1.59
CA LYS A 223 4.19 19.58 1.88
C LYS A 223 5.01 19.51 3.19
N SER A 224 4.49 18.83 4.22
CA SER A 224 5.21 18.60 5.49
C SER A 224 6.28 17.51 5.39
N HIS A 225 6.24 16.66 4.34
CA HIS A 225 7.16 15.55 4.11
C HIS A 225 7.99 15.71 2.81
N ARG A 226 8.31 16.96 2.42
CA ARG A 226 8.96 17.29 1.14
C ARG A 226 10.28 16.56 0.87
N LYS A 227 11.01 16.24 1.94
CA LYS A 227 12.28 15.54 1.87
C LYS A 227 12.13 14.02 1.83
N GLU A 228 10.91 13.49 1.93
CA GLU A 228 10.63 12.07 1.99
C GLU A 228 10.09 11.54 0.66
N SER A 229 10.49 10.34 0.30
CA SER A 229 9.92 9.67 -0.88
C SER A 229 8.59 9.03 -0.54
N GLY A 230 7.57 9.24 -1.38
CA GLY A 230 6.25 8.69 -1.18
C GLY A 230 5.51 8.32 -2.45
N ILE A 231 4.50 7.45 -2.30
CA ILE A 231 3.65 7.01 -3.40
C ILE A 231 2.19 7.33 -3.07
N ILE A 232 1.47 7.89 -4.03
CA ILE A 232 0.03 8.17 -3.94
C ILE A 232 -0.70 7.31 -4.96
N TYR A 233 -1.46 6.31 -4.48
CA TYR A 233 -2.25 5.43 -5.34
C TYR A 233 -3.64 5.99 -5.60
N CYS A 234 -4.02 6.06 -6.88
CA CYS A 234 -5.33 6.47 -7.35
C CYS A 234 -6.01 5.31 -8.11
N ALA A 235 -7.33 5.17 -7.97
CA ALA A 235 -8.07 4.09 -8.62
C ALA A 235 -8.22 4.27 -10.14
N THR A 236 -8.10 5.48 -10.68
CA THR A 236 -8.29 5.80 -12.10
C THR A 236 -7.19 6.66 -12.67
N ARG A 237 -6.93 6.55 -13.99
CA ARG A 237 -5.98 7.40 -14.72
C ARG A 237 -6.29 8.88 -14.55
N LYS A 238 -7.56 9.26 -14.69
CA LYS A 238 -8.02 10.64 -14.50
C LYS A 238 -7.69 11.19 -13.12
N ALA A 239 -7.88 10.39 -12.05
CA ALA A 239 -7.54 10.81 -10.70
C ALA A 239 -6.02 10.98 -10.51
N VAL A 240 -5.20 10.19 -11.22
CA VAL A 240 -3.73 10.37 -11.25
C VAL A 240 -3.38 11.72 -11.86
N ASP A 241 -3.90 12.02 -13.05
CA ASP A 241 -3.62 13.29 -13.75
C ASP A 241 -4.07 14.50 -12.93
N GLU A 242 -5.30 14.47 -12.38
CA GLU A 242 -5.83 15.54 -11.53
C GLU A 242 -4.99 15.77 -10.26
N MET A 243 -4.53 14.71 -9.61
CA MET A 243 -3.70 14.82 -8.41
C MET A 243 -2.29 15.32 -8.75
N TYR A 244 -1.70 14.82 -9.82
CA TYR A 244 -0.41 15.31 -10.35
C TYR A 244 -0.45 16.81 -10.63
N ASP A 245 -1.48 17.28 -11.34
CA ASP A 245 -1.64 18.70 -11.66
C ASP A 245 -1.76 19.55 -10.39
N ARG A 246 -2.49 19.08 -9.38
CA ARG A 246 -2.64 19.79 -8.09
C ARG A 246 -1.33 19.86 -7.32
N LEU A 247 -0.53 18.79 -7.28
CA LEU A 247 0.77 18.78 -6.64
C LEU A 247 1.73 19.75 -7.36
N SER A 248 1.73 19.72 -8.69
CA SER A 248 2.55 20.63 -9.52
C SER A 248 2.18 22.09 -9.31
N GLN A 249 0.88 22.41 -9.25
CA GLN A 249 0.38 23.77 -8.96
C GLN A 249 0.76 24.24 -7.55
N ALA A 250 0.91 23.29 -6.60
CA ALA A 250 1.37 23.58 -5.24
C ALA A 250 2.91 23.68 -5.11
N GLY A 251 3.64 23.62 -6.22
CA GLY A 251 5.11 23.68 -6.26
C GLY A 251 5.80 22.43 -5.70
N ILE A 252 5.13 21.27 -5.77
CA ILE A 252 5.66 19.97 -5.34
C ILE A 252 6.14 19.21 -6.56
N THR A 253 7.41 18.78 -6.56
CA THR A 253 7.98 17.94 -7.62
C THR A 253 7.42 16.53 -7.51
N ALA A 254 6.53 16.17 -8.42
CA ALA A 254 5.90 14.86 -8.47
C ALA A 254 6.08 14.20 -9.84
N GLY A 255 6.07 12.88 -9.88
CA GLY A 255 5.93 12.07 -11.09
C GLY A 255 4.52 11.51 -11.20
N ARG A 256 4.10 11.12 -12.41
CA ARG A 256 2.84 10.38 -12.63
C ARG A 256 3.10 9.08 -13.37
N TYR A 257 2.28 8.06 -13.10
CA TYR A 257 2.43 6.76 -13.75
C TYR A 257 1.08 6.03 -13.89
N HIS A 258 0.69 5.72 -15.11
CA HIS A 258 -0.50 4.91 -15.40
C HIS A 258 -0.42 4.29 -16.81
N ALA A 259 -1.24 3.26 -17.07
CA ALA A 259 -1.22 2.49 -18.32
C ALA A 259 -1.65 3.29 -19.57
N GLY A 260 -2.08 4.54 -19.45
CA GLY A 260 -2.38 5.43 -20.58
C GLY A 260 -1.18 6.21 -21.09
N MET A 261 -0.03 6.16 -20.40
CA MET A 261 1.23 6.79 -20.81
C MET A 261 1.99 5.87 -21.76
N THR A 262 2.86 6.45 -22.58
CA THR A 262 3.78 5.70 -23.44
C THR A 262 4.81 4.94 -22.59
N ASP A 263 5.45 3.94 -23.17
CA ASP A 263 6.48 3.16 -22.47
C ASP A 263 7.67 4.04 -22.08
N GLU A 264 8.02 5.00 -22.92
CA GLU A 264 9.10 5.95 -22.63
C GLU A 264 8.77 6.89 -21.48
N GLU A 265 7.56 7.48 -21.46
CA GLU A 265 7.10 8.31 -20.34
C GLU A 265 7.06 7.53 -19.03
N ARG A 266 6.62 6.27 -19.07
CA ARG A 266 6.59 5.40 -17.88
C ARG A 266 7.99 5.09 -17.38
N ARG A 267 8.92 4.78 -18.28
CA ARG A 267 10.32 4.52 -17.94
C ARG A 267 10.96 5.76 -17.33
N GLN A 268 10.81 6.93 -17.95
CA GLN A 268 11.35 8.17 -17.43
C GLN A 268 10.81 8.51 -16.04
N ALA A 269 9.50 8.37 -15.82
CA ALA A 269 8.89 8.62 -14.51
C ALA A 269 9.39 7.64 -13.43
N GLN A 270 9.61 6.37 -13.79
CA GLN A 270 10.17 5.37 -12.89
C GLN A 270 11.63 5.69 -12.54
N ASP A 271 12.44 6.04 -13.52
CA ASP A 271 13.83 6.45 -13.33
C ASP A 271 13.92 7.70 -12.46
N ASP A 272 13.13 8.74 -12.74
CA ASP A 272 13.13 9.97 -11.96
C ASP A 272 12.76 9.73 -10.49
N PHE A 273 11.83 8.81 -10.22
CA PHE A 273 11.50 8.42 -8.86
C PHE A 273 12.60 7.57 -8.21
N SER A 274 13.20 6.64 -8.95
CA SER A 274 14.26 5.76 -8.45
C SER A 274 15.53 6.53 -8.10
N TYR A 275 15.87 7.53 -8.93
CA TYR A 275 17.05 8.39 -8.74
C TYR A 275 16.79 9.62 -7.84
N ASP A 276 15.70 9.68 -7.10
CA ASP A 276 15.31 10.81 -6.22
C ASP A 276 15.18 12.17 -6.95
N ARG A 277 14.99 12.20 -8.28
CA ARG A 277 14.70 13.42 -9.05
C ARG A 277 13.26 13.89 -8.79
N THR A 278 12.36 12.95 -8.54
CA THR A 278 11.03 13.20 -8.00
C THR A 278 10.88 12.48 -6.67
N THR A 279 10.33 13.16 -5.65
CA THR A 279 10.11 12.58 -4.32
C THR A 279 8.74 11.94 -4.18
N VAL A 280 7.77 12.33 -5.00
CA VAL A 280 6.39 11.83 -4.93
C VAL A 280 5.98 11.23 -6.26
N MET A 281 5.48 9.99 -6.22
CA MET A 281 4.88 9.34 -7.39
C MET A 281 3.37 9.24 -7.24
N VAL A 282 2.61 9.79 -8.17
CA VAL A 282 1.15 9.62 -8.25
C VAL A 282 0.85 8.56 -9.30
N ALA A 283 0.18 7.47 -8.91
CA ALA A 283 0.05 6.35 -9.82
C ALA A 283 -1.24 5.55 -9.66
N THR A 284 -1.58 4.77 -10.69
CA THR A 284 -2.49 3.63 -10.54
C THR A 284 -1.72 2.41 -10.04
N ASN A 285 -2.43 1.30 -9.77
CA ASN A 285 -1.82 0.00 -9.44
C ASN A 285 -0.83 -0.53 -10.50
N ALA A 286 -0.82 0.05 -11.71
CA ALA A 286 0.17 -0.26 -12.73
C ALA A 286 1.60 0.13 -12.30
N PHE A 287 1.75 1.13 -11.43
CA PHE A 287 3.01 1.48 -10.79
C PHE A 287 3.17 0.64 -9.53
N GLY A 288 3.82 -0.47 -9.67
CA GLY A 288 3.84 -1.30 -8.50
C GLY A 288 4.79 -2.46 -8.60
N MET A 289 4.48 -3.41 -9.44
CA MET A 289 5.31 -4.58 -9.61
C MET A 289 6.61 -4.15 -10.32
N GLY A 290 7.76 -4.45 -9.73
CA GLY A 290 9.08 -4.09 -10.27
C GLY A 290 9.78 -2.89 -9.62
N ILE A 291 9.11 -2.15 -8.71
CA ILE A 291 9.76 -1.03 -8.04
C ILE A 291 10.47 -1.55 -6.78
N ASP A 292 11.77 -1.40 -6.74
CA ASP A 292 12.61 -1.81 -5.61
C ASP A 292 13.23 -0.63 -4.83
N LYS A 293 12.60 0.54 -4.88
CA LYS A 293 13.02 1.68 -4.08
C LYS A 293 12.79 1.40 -2.59
N SER A 294 13.87 1.29 -1.83
CA SER A 294 13.83 0.86 -0.42
C SER A 294 13.39 1.96 0.55
N ASN A 295 13.63 3.23 0.21
CA ASN A 295 13.45 4.40 1.07
C ASN A 295 12.12 5.14 0.89
N VAL A 296 11.04 4.45 0.51
CA VAL A 296 9.69 5.01 0.48
C VAL A 296 9.18 5.17 1.92
N ARG A 297 8.93 6.40 2.37
CA ARG A 297 8.52 6.72 3.74
C ARG A 297 7.01 6.72 3.95
N TYR A 298 6.23 6.93 2.89
CA TYR A 298 4.78 6.85 2.97
C TYR A 298 4.15 6.31 1.70
N VAL A 299 3.03 5.61 1.88
CA VAL A 299 2.12 5.20 0.82
C VAL A 299 0.73 5.71 1.17
N ILE A 300 0.15 6.54 0.30
CA ILE A 300 -1.20 7.09 0.48
C ILE A 300 -2.12 6.50 -0.58
N HIS A 301 -3.21 5.88 -0.16
CA HIS A 301 -4.29 5.49 -1.06
C HIS A 301 -5.36 6.59 -1.09
N TYR A 302 -5.41 7.34 -2.19
CA TYR A 302 -6.39 8.40 -2.41
C TYR A 302 -7.82 7.85 -2.50
N GLN A 303 -7.98 6.67 -3.09
CA GLN A 303 -9.20 5.88 -3.07
C GLN A 303 -8.90 4.46 -2.59
N MET A 304 -9.92 3.81 -2.02
CA MET A 304 -9.85 2.43 -1.56
C MET A 304 -9.50 1.48 -2.72
N PRO A 305 -8.48 0.62 -2.59
CA PRO A 305 -8.15 -0.41 -3.58
C PRO A 305 -9.21 -1.50 -3.65
N LYS A 306 -9.13 -2.33 -4.69
CA LYS A 306 -10.13 -3.38 -4.98
C LYS A 306 -10.18 -4.51 -3.96
N SER A 307 -9.07 -4.76 -3.24
CA SER A 307 -8.94 -5.87 -2.31
C SER A 307 -7.88 -5.60 -1.25
N LEU A 308 -7.91 -6.38 -0.17
CA LEU A 308 -6.94 -6.27 0.92
C LEU A 308 -5.55 -6.77 0.49
N GLU A 309 -5.49 -7.73 -0.42
CA GLU A 309 -4.23 -8.21 -1.01
C GLU A 309 -3.55 -7.10 -1.81
N SER A 310 -4.29 -6.43 -2.70
CA SER A 310 -3.78 -5.28 -3.47
C SER A 310 -3.31 -4.17 -2.53
N TYR A 311 -4.13 -3.83 -1.52
CA TYR A 311 -3.76 -2.85 -0.50
C TYR A 311 -2.45 -3.20 0.20
N TYR A 312 -2.33 -4.43 0.69
CA TYR A 312 -1.14 -4.86 1.44
C TYR A 312 0.12 -4.91 0.56
N GLN A 313 -0.03 -5.32 -0.69
CA GLN A 313 1.07 -5.33 -1.66
C GLN A 313 1.55 -3.92 -2.02
N GLU A 314 0.62 -2.96 -2.18
CA GLU A 314 0.90 -1.56 -2.45
C GLU A 314 1.48 -0.85 -1.20
N ALA A 315 0.87 -1.01 -0.05
CA ALA A 315 1.35 -0.49 1.23
C ALA A 315 2.72 -1.07 1.62
N GLY A 316 2.99 -2.34 1.31
CA GLY A 316 4.24 -3.03 1.56
C GLY A 316 5.45 -2.49 0.80
N ARG A 317 5.26 -1.51 -0.12
CA ARG A 317 6.36 -0.79 -0.77
C ARG A 317 7.03 0.20 0.17
N ALA A 318 6.30 0.67 1.19
CA ALA A 318 6.86 1.53 2.22
C ALA A 318 7.86 0.78 3.10
N GLY A 319 8.91 1.46 3.51
CA GLY A 319 9.86 1.00 4.54
C GLY A 319 10.52 -0.35 4.25
N ARG A 320 10.91 -0.65 3.02
CA ARG A 320 11.61 -1.90 2.68
C ARG A 320 12.98 -2.02 3.33
N ASP A 321 13.59 -0.91 3.64
CA ASP A 321 14.85 -0.80 4.38
C ASP A 321 14.70 -1.04 5.90
N GLY A 322 13.48 -1.26 6.40
CA GLY A 322 13.19 -1.47 7.83
C GLY A 322 12.94 -0.20 8.62
N ALA A 323 13.18 0.98 8.04
CA ALA A 323 12.85 2.25 8.68
C ALA A 323 11.33 2.45 8.79
N LYS A 324 10.90 3.26 9.77
CA LYS A 324 9.49 3.58 9.99
C LYS A 324 8.86 4.19 8.74
N ALA A 325 7.65 3.75 8.40
CA ALA A 325 6.91 4.26 7.25
C ALA A 325 5.40 4.25 7.52
N GLU A 326 4.67 5.14 6.86
CA GLU A 326 3.22 5.30 7.03
C GLU A 326 2.45 4.78 5.83
N CYS A 327 1.37 4.04 6.10
CA CYS A 327 0.43 3.54 5.10
C CYS A 327 -0.95 4.15 5.39
N ILE A 328 -1.33 5.16 4.61
CA ILE A 328 -2.52 5.96 4.85
C ILE A 328 -3.57 5.63 3.79
N LEU A 329 -4.76 5.25 4.21
CA LEU A 329 -5.89 4.99 3.32
C LEU A 329 -6.99 6.04 3.57
N LEU A 330 -7.32 6.79 2.53
CA LEU A 330 -8.38 7.80 2.56
C LEU A 330 -9.67 7.18 2.04
N TYR A 331 -10.50 6.67 2.96
CA TYR A 331 -11.72 5.94 2.64
C TYR A 331 -12.93 6.85 2.45
N SER A 332 -13.76 6.54 1.45
CA SER A 332 -15.11 7.08 1.29
C SER A 332 -16.05 6.01 0.74
N GLY A 333 -17.31 6.04 1.15
CA GLY A 333 -18.32 5.15 0.57
C GLY A 333 -18.47 5.27 -0.94
N LYS A 334 -18.06 6.39 -1.57
CA LYS A 334 -18.04 6.55 -3.03
C LYS A 334 -17.04 5.61 -3.71
N ASP A 335 -15.97 5.23 -3.02
CA ASP A 335 -14.94 4.33 -3.57
C ASP A 335 -15.51 2.93 -3.82
N VAL A 336 -16.46 2.50 -2.97
CA VAL A 336 -17.17 1.23 -3.15
C VAL A 336 -17.89 1.20 -4.51
N HIS A 337 -18.55 2.30 -4.89
CA HIS A 337 -19.23 2.38 -6.19
C HIS A 337 -18.25 2.29 -7.37
N ILE A 338 -17.05 2.88 -7.24
CA ILE A 338 -16.02 2.79 -8.27
C ILE A 338 -15.57 1.33 -8.44
N GLN A 339 -15.28 0.64 -7.33
CA GLN A 339 -14.85 -0.77 -7.37
C GLN A 339 -15.96 -1.70 -7.86
N THR A 340 -17.21 -1.49 -7.42
CA THR A 340 -18.37 -2.23 -7.93
C THR A 340 -18.53 -2.04 -9.43
N TYR A 341 -18.41 -0.82 -9.94
CA TYR A 341 -18.46 -0.54 -11.36
C TYR A 341 -17.39 -1.34 -12.14
N PHE A 342 -16.17 -1.44 -11.63
CA PHE A 342 -15.12 -2.24 -12.29
C PHE A 342 -15.44 -3.74 -12.29
N ILE A 343 -16.03 -4.27 -11.23
CA ILE A 343 -16.44 -5.68 -11.15
C ILE A 343 -17.57 -5.96 -12.14
N GLU A 344 -18.59 -5.12 -12.18
CA GLU A 344 -19.77 -5.33 -13.03
C GLU A 344 -19.45 -5.21 -14.52
N ASN A 345 -18.60 -4.23 -14.90
CA ASN A 345 -18.26 -3.98 -16.31
C ASN A 345 -17.01 -4.74 -16.78
N GLY A 346 -16.42 -5.57 -15.93
CA GLY A 346 -15.33 -6.47 -16.32
C GLY A 346 -15.84 -7.67 -17.13
N ASN A 347 -15.05 -8.13 -18.11
CA ASN A 347 -15.35 -9.31 -18.93
C ASN A 347 -15.07 -10.65 -18.22
N GLN A 348 -15.20 -10.70 -16.89
CA GLN A 348 -14.88 -11.87 -16.09
C GLN A 348 -16.10 -12.79 -15.96
N PRO A 349 -15.89 -14.12 -15.80
CA PRO A 349 -16.96 -15.05 -15.47
C PRO A 349 -17.67 -14.66 -14.16
N GLU A 350 -18.94 -15.03 -14.04
CA GLU A 350 -19.76 -14.71 -12.85
C GLU A 350 -19.18 -15.26 -11.53
N GLU A 351 -18.53 -16.41 -11.59
CA GLU A 351 -17.83 -16.96 -10.42
C GLU A 351 -16.68 -16.06 -9.95
N GLN A 352 -15.90 -15.55 -10.90
CA GLN A 352 -14.83 -14.59 -10.61
C GLN A 352 -15.38 -13.27 -10.05
N LYS A 353 -16.48 -12.75 -10.59
CA LYS A 353 -17.15 -11.55 -10.06
C LYS A 353 -17.60 -11.74 -8.61
N ARG A 354 -18.14 -12.93 -8.27
CA ARG A 354 -18.53 -13.25 -6.88
C ARG A 354 -17.33 -13.17 -5.93
N MET A 355 -16.19 -13.68 -6.36
CA MET A 355 -14.96 -13.63 -5.57
C MET A 355 -14.44 -12.20 -5.41
N ASP A 356 -14.47 -11.41 -6.47
CA ASP A 356 -14.07 -10.02 -6.43
C ASP A 356 -14.98 -9.21 -5.48
N TYR A 357 -16.28 -9.51 -5.42
CA TYR A 357 -17.16 -8.96 -4.39
C TYR A 357 -16.80 -9.39 -2.96
N GLN A 358 -16.39 -10.65 -2.76
CA GLN A 358 -15.93 -11.10 -1.43
C GLN A 358 -14.68 -10.34 -0.99
N ARG A 359 -13.70 -10.17 -1.89
CA ARG A 359 -12.47 -9.39 -1.62
C ARG A 359 -12.78 -7.93 -1.37
N LEU A 360 -13.69 -7.34 -2.16
CA LEU A 360 -14.15 -5.96 -1.97
C LEU A 360 -14.82 -5.80 -0.60
N ASN A 361 -15.65 -6.75 -0.18
CA ASN A 361 -16.27 -6.73 1.14
C ASN A 361 -15.21 -6.81 2.26
N ALA A 362 -14.21 -7.68 2.14
CA ALA A 362 -13.11 -7.75 3.12
C ALA A 362 -12.34 -6.42 3.22
N MET A 363 -12.13 -5.74 2.08
CA MET A 363 -11.49 -4.42 2.05
C MET A 363 -12.36 -3.34 2.70
N ILE A 364 -13.68 -3.38 2.47
CA ILE A 364 -14.65 -2.48 3.14
C ILE A 364 -14.63 -2.72 4.65
N ASP A 365 -14.61 -3.98 5.08
CA ASP A 365 -14.59 -4.35 6.48
C ASP A 365 -13.29 -3.88 7.16
N TYR A 366 -12.14 -4.00 6.48
CA TYR A 366 -10.88 -3.40 6.94
C TYR A 366 -10.99 -1.89 7.15
N CYS A 367 -11.66 -1.16 6.24
CA CYS A 367 -11.86 0.28 6.38
C CYS A 367 -12.83 0.65 7.51
N GLN A 368 -13.66 -0.27 7.97
CA GLN A 368 -14.73 -0.02 8.95
C GLN A 368 -14.48 -0.68 10.32
N THR A 369 -13.49 -1.56 10.43
CA THR A 369 -13.20 -2.26 11.69
C THR A 369 -12.77 -1.28 12.79
N SER A 370 -13.18 -1.55 14.00
CA SER A 370 -12.70 -0.91 15.22
C SER A 370 -11.47 -1.63 15.81
N SER A 371 -11.14 -2.81 15.30
CA SER A 371 -10.03 -3.63 15.74
C SER A 371 -8.69 -3.09 15.27
N CYS A 372 -7.57 -3.65 15.77
CA CYS A 372 -6.23 -3.29 15.31
C CYS A 372 -6.09 -3.55 13.80
N LEU A 373 -5.76 -2.52 13.01
CA LEU A 373 -5.66 -2.62 11.55
C LEU A 373 -4.58 -3.62 11.10
N ARG A 374 -3.42 -3.62 11.75
CA ARG A 374 -2.35 -4.58 11.47
C ARG A 374 -2.82 -6.01 11.73
N ASN A 375 -3.46 -6.25 12.86
CA ASN A 375 -3.98 -7.56 13.22
C ASN A 375 -5.07 -8.04 12.27
N TYR A 376 -5.91 -7.13 11.79
CA TYR A 376 -6.93 -7.45 10.80
C TYR A 376 -6.31 -7.99 9.50
N VAL A 377 -5.28 -7.32 8.99
CA VAL A 377 -4.54 -7.77 7.78
C VAL A 377 -3.90 -9.14 8.01
N LEU A 378 -3.19 -9.32 9.13
CA LEU A 378 -2.52 -10.59 9.44
C LEU A 378 -3.52 -11.75 9.57
N ALA A 379 -4.65 -11.52 10.25
CA ALA A 379 -5.72 -12.52 10.37
C ALA A 379 -6.34 -12.87 9.00
N TYR A 380 -6.52 -11.91 8.12
CA TYR A 380 -7.02 -12.15 6.76
C TYR A 380 -6.14 -13.13 5.97
N PHE A 381 -4.84 -13.04 6.14
CA PHE A 381 -3.87 -13.96 5.53
C PHE A 381 -3.66 -15.25 6.34
N GLY A 382 -4.42 -15.46 7.41
CA GLY A 382 -4.39 -16.69 8.23
C GLY A 382 -3.28 -16.72 9.28
N GLU A 383 -2.66 -15.58 9.61
CA GLU A 383 -1.69 -15.51 10.70
C GLU A 383 -2.36 -15.40 12.06
N LYS A 384 -1.78 -16.09 13.05
CA LYS A 384 -2.21 -15.97 14.45
C LYS A 384 -1.72 -14.65 15.03
N VAL A 385 -2.66 -13.84 15.42
CA VAL A 385 -2.39 -12.52 16.02
C VAL A 385 -2.53 -12.59 17.52
N LYS A 386 -1.61 -12.00 18.26
CA LYS A 386 -1.58 -12.02 19.72
C LYS A 386 -2.04 -10.70 20.33
N GLU A 387 -1.25 -9.65 20.16
CA GLU A 387 -1.47 -8.35 20.78
C GLU A 387 -1.71 -7.26 19.73
N PRO A 388 -2.49 -6.24 20.07
CA PRO A 388 -2.64 -5.08 19.21
C PRO A 388 -1.31 -4.33 19.02
N CYS A 389 -1.08 -3.75 17.83
CA CYS A 389 0.20 -3.16 17.46
C CYS A 389 0.59 -1.88 18.25
N GLY A 390 -0.37 -1.17 18.82
CA GLY A 390 -0.13 0.07 19.56
C GLY A 390 0.03 1.35 18.71
N HIS A 391 0.30 1.22 17.40
CA HIS A 391 0.69 2.35 16.53
C HIS A 391 -0.12 2.46 15.23
N CYS A 392 -1.21 1.72 15.04
CA CYS A 392 -2.17 2.00 13.96
C CYS A 392 -3.24 3.00 14.45
N SER A 393 -3.94 3.66 13.52
CA SER A 393 -4.95 4.66 13.89
C SER A 393 -6.01 4.14 14.87
N ASN A 394 -6.40 2.86 14.79
CA ASN A 394 -7.38 2.28 15.70
C ASN A 394 -6.79 1.98 17.09
N CYS A 395 -5.50 1.68 17.20
CA CYS A 395 -4.82 1.48 18.48
C CYS A 395 -4.55 2.80 19.18
N GLU A 396 -4.13 3.83 18.46
CA GLU A 396 -3.92 5.18 18.99
C GLU A 396 -5.23 5.78 19.52
N ASN A 397 -6.36 5.46 18.88
CA ASN A 397 -7.68 5.95 19.25
C ASN A 397 -8.42 5.06 20.27
N ARG A 398 -7.75 4.12 20.94
CA ARG A 398 -8.38 3.19 21.92
C ARG A 398 -9.10 3.88 23.07
N THR A 399 -8.61 5.03 23.52
CA THR A 399 -9.22 5.83 24.59
C THR A 399 -10.60 6.41 24.21
N ALA A 400 -10.94 6.44 22.92
CA ALA A 400 -12.24 6.90 22.45
C ALA A 400 -13.32 5.80 22.41
N LYS A 401 -12.97 4.54 22.73
CA LYS A 401 -13.95 3.45 22.78
C LYS A 401 -14.78 3.54 24.07
N VAL A 402 -16.09 3.56 23.89
CA VAL A 402 -17.08 3.57 24.96
C VAL A 402 -17.91 2.30 24.91
N ARG A 403 -18.61 1.98 26.00
CA ARG A 403 -19.58 0.90 26.00
C ARG A 403 -20.78 1.29 25.14
N ILE A 404 -21.01 0.51 24.07
CA ILE A 404 -22.10 0.71 23.10
C ILE A 404 -23.09 -0.46 23.09
N THR A 405 -23.10 -1.28 24.14
CA THR A 405 -23.91 -2.51 24.23
C THR A 405 -25.38 -2.26 23.96
N ASP A 406 -25.96 -1.19 24.50
CA ASP A 406 -27.39 -0.90 24.34
C ASP A 406 -27.76 -0.58 22.89
N ALA A 407 -26.90 0.16 22.19
CA ALA A 407 -27.05 0.46 20.77
C ALA A 407 -26.86 -0.81 19.91
N ALA A 408 -25.90 -1.65 20.25
CA ALA A 408 -25.66 -2.92 19.57
C ALA A 408 -26.88 -3.86 19.74
N VAL A 409 -27.40 -4.01 20.95
CA VAL A 409 -28.61 -4.80 21.22
C VAL A 409 -29.81 -4.30 20.40
N LEU A 410 -30.00 -2.97 20.30
CA LEU A 410 -31.07 -2.39 19.50
C LEU A 410 -30.91 -2.74 18.01
N ILE A 411 -29.70 -2.63 17.48
CA ILE A 411 -29.39 -2.96 16.08
C ILE A 411 -29.61 -4.46 15.84
N PHE A 412 -29.05 -5.34 16.69
CA PHE A 412 -29.20 -6.80 16.54
C PHE A 412 -30.67 -7.25 16.65
N ARG A 413 -31.44 -6.68 17.58
CA ARG A 413 -32.89 -6.91 17.64
C ARG A 413 -33.61 -6.46 16.37
N THR A 414 -33.18 -5.38 15.75
CA THR A 414 -33.76 -4.93 14.47
C THR A 414 -33.48 -5.96 13.37
N VAL A 415 -32.26 -6.47 13.28
CA VAL A 415 -31.90 -7.52 12.29
C VAL A 415 -32.78 -8.75 12.48
N LEU A 416 -32.98 -9.20 13.74
CA LEU A 416 -33.89 -10.32 14.07
C LEU A 416 -35.37 -10.02 13.72
N SER A 417 -35.87 -8.84 14.09
CA SER A 417 -37.24 -8.44 13.79
C SER A 417 -37.52 -8.40 12.29
N LEU A 418 -36.50 -8.11 11.51
CA LEU A 418 -36.50 -8.15 10.04
C LEU A 418 -36.22 -9.54 9.47
N ARG A 419 -36.18 -10.58 10.32
CA ARG A 419 -35.95 -12.00 9.97
C ARG A 419 -34.69 -12.21 9.14
N GLU A 420 -33.67 -11.40 9.36
CA GLU A 420 -32.35 -11.47 8.67
C GLU A 420 -32.45 -11.46 7.13
N ARG A 421 -33.43 -10.73 6.58
CA ARG A 421 -33.74 -10.70 5.12
C ARG A 421 -33.34 -9.40 4.42
N TYR A 422 -32.75 -8.45 5.12
CA TYR A 422 -32.48 -7.13 4.58
C TYR A 422 -31.01 -6.71 4.77
N GLY A 423 -30.54 -5.89 3.83
CA GLY A 423 -29.21 -5.29 3.87
C GLY A 423 -29.13 -4.04 4.75
N ALA A 424 -27.92 -3.57 4.97
CA ALA A 424 -27.60 -2.43 5.85
C ALA A 424 -28.42 -1.17 5.56
N SER A 425 -28.73 -0.89 4.29
CA SER A 425 -29.48 0.32 3.89
C SER A 425 -30.91 0.33 4.40
N ILE A 426 -31.60 -0.81 4.31
CA ILE A 426 -32.99 -0.95 4.81
C ILE A 426 -32.99 -0.96 6.34
N ILE A 427 -32.10 -1.71 6.98
CA ILE A 427 -31.98 -1.76 8.44
C ILE A 427 -31.73 -0.35 9.00
N ALA A 428 -30.79 0.40 8.40
CA ALA A 428 -30.51 1.77 8.79
C ALA A 428 -31.71 2.71 8.59
N ALA A 429 -32.48 2.54 7.50
CA ALA A 429 -33.66 3.34 7.22
C ALA A 429 -34.79 3.05 8.23
N VAL A 430 -34.99 1.80 8.64
CA VAL A 430 -35.94 1.39 9.69
C VAL A 430 -35.54 2.02 11.03
N LEU A 431 -34.29 1.88 11.46
CA LEU A 431 -33.77 2.46 12.71
C LEU A 431 -33.87 4.00 12.72
N LYS A 432 -33.61 4.65 11.58
CA LYS A 432 -33.78 6.11 11.42
C LYS A 432 -35.24 6.56 11.41
N GLY A 433 -36.16 5.66 11.12
CA GLY A 433 -37.59 6.01 10.97
C GLY A 433 -37.93 6.71 9.65
N LYS A 434 -37.21 6.41 8.55
CA LYS A 434 -37.53 6.95 7.22
C LYS A 434 -38.78 6.30 6.67
N LYS A 435 -39.69 7.13 6.15
CA LYS A 435 -40.88 6.65 5.43
C LYS A 435 -40.64 6.65 3.93
N THR A 436 -39.86 5.66 3.45
CA THR A 436 -39.62 5.47 2.02
C THR A 436 -40.70 4.57 1.40
N LYS A 437 -40.94 4.72 0.08
CA LYS A 437 -41.88 3.87 -0.65
C LYS A 437 -41.64 2.40 -0.43
N GLU A 438 -40.37 1.99 -0.48
CA GLU A 438 -39.95 0.60 -0.26
C GLU A 438 -40.29 0.07 1.15
N LEU A 439 -40.11 0.88 2.22
CA LEU A 439 -40.43 0.46 3.57
C LEU A 439 -41.96 0.36 3.79
N ILE A 440 -42.73 1.20 3.10
CA ILE A 440 -44.20 1.18 3.13
C ILE A 440 -44.70 -0.10 2.42
N GLU A 441 -44.24 -0.37 1.21
CA GLU A 441 -44.63 -1.54 0.43
C GLU A 441 -44.29 -2.88 1.11
N LYS A 442 -43.20 -2.92 1.90
CA LYS A 442 -42.77 -4.08 2.65
C LYS A 442 -43.33 -4.16 4.09
N ASP A 443 -44.22 -3.25 4.46
CA ASP A 443 -44.84 -3.12 5.81
C ASP A 443 -43.79 -3.05 6.95
N LEU A 444 -42.65 -2.40 6.73
CA LEU A 444 -41.57 -2.30 7.69
C LEU A 444 -41.72 -1.14 8.69
N LEU A 445 -42.79 -0.35 8.59
CA LEU A 445 -43.08 0.73 9.54
C LEU A 445 -43.59 0.21 10.88
N THR A 446 -44.12 -1.02 10.91
CA THR A 446 -44.71 -1.66 12.09
C THR A 446 -43.64 -2.37 12.98
N VAL A 447 -42.40 -2.42 12.52
CA VAL A 447 -41.28 -3.05 13.26
C VAL A 447 -41.06 -2.33 14.59
N PRO A 448 -40.98 -3.04 15.74
CA PRO A 448 -40.85 -2.45 17.09
C PRO A 448 -39.69 -1.48 17.27
N THR A 449 -38.66 -1.60 16.43
CA THR A 449 -37.46 -0.78 16.46
C THR A 449 -37.48 0.38 15.46
N PHE A 450 -38.60 0.58 14.73
CA PHE A 450 -38.74 1.67 13.78
C PHE A 450 -38.58 3.04 14.44
N GLY A 451 -37.64 3.85 13.92
CA GLY A 451 -37.39 5.21 14.39
C GLY A 451 -36.66 5.32 15.74
N LYS A 452 -36.22 4.21 16.35
CA LYS A 452 -35.54 4.23 17.66
C LYS A 452 -34.19 4.97 17.63
N LEU A 453 -33.57 5.16 16.47
CA LEU A 453 -32.38 5.98 16.25
C LEU A 453 -32.68 7.20 15.35
N SER A 454 -33.87 7.76 15.49
CA SER A 454 -34.28 8.94 14.70
C SER A 454 -33.46 10.19 14.94
N PHE A 455 -32.78 10.31 16.08
CA PHE A 455 -31.86 11.40 16.43
C PHE A 455 -30.50 11.26 15.74
N GLU A 456 -30.08 10.04 15.35
CA GLU A 456 -28.80 9.81 14.69
C GLU A 456 -28.81 10.13 13.19
N LYS A 457 -27.68 10.54 12.61
CA LYS A 457 -27.55 10.63 11.15
C LYS A 457 -27.59 9.23 10.51
N LEU A 458 -28.26 9.11 9.34
CA LEU A 458 -28.33 7.83 8.62
C LEU A 458 -26.96 7.25 8.30
N GLY A 459 -25.97 8.10 8.02
CA GLY A 459 -24.58 7.72 7.79
C GLY A 459 -23.98 7.03 9.01
N HIS A 460 -24.18 7.55 10.22
CA HIS A 460 -23.66 6.96 11.46
C HIS A 460 -24.26 5.57 11.73
N ILE A 461 -25.56 5.39 11.47
CA ILE A 461 -26.21 4.08 11.64
C ILE A 461 -25.64 3.07 10.63
N LYS A 462 -25.40 3.48 9.37
CA LYS A 462 -24.76 2.62 8.36
C LYS A 462 -23.32 2.27 8.73
N SER A 463 -22.56 3.23 9.24
CA SER A 463 -21.19 3.03 9.70
C SER A 463 -21.15 2.02 10.85
N ALA A 464 -22.04 2.17 11.85
CA ALA A 464 -22.13 1.21 12.96
C ALA A 464 -22.50 -0.21 12.47
N LEU A 465 -23.43 -0.36 11.52
CA LEU A 465 -23.76 -1.65 10.93
C LEU A 465 -22.54 -2.30 10.26
N ASN A 466 -21.79 -1.53 9.49
CA ASN A 466 -20.58 -2.00 8.83
C ASN A 466 -19.47 -2.36 9.84
N SER A 467 -19.30 -1.56 10.90
CA SER A 467 -18.38 -1.86 11.99
C SER A 467 -18.74 -3.18 12.67
N PHE A 468 -20.02 -3.45 12.93
CA PHE A 468 -20.46 -4.72 13.50
C PHE A 468 -20.21 -5.92 12.56
N VAL A 469 -20.26 -5.70 11.25
CA VAL A 469 -19.84 -6.73 10.27
C VAL A 469 -18.33 -6.94 10.36
N ALA A 470 -17.56 -5.87 10.30
CA ALA A 470 -16.10 -5.91 10.34
C ALA A 470 -15.55 -6.52 11.65
N ASP A 471 -16.25 -6.29 12.77
CA ASP A 471 -15.89 -6.82 14.09
C ASP A 471 -16.51 -8.20 14.37
N GLY A 472 -17.18 -8.81 13.40
CA GLY A 472 -17.69 -10.18 13.43
C GLY A 472 -18.95 -10.40 14.27
N TYR A 473 -19.74 -9.37 14.57
CA TYR A 473 -21.07 -9.50 15.18
C TYR A 473 -22.16 -9.80 14.15
N LEU A 474 -22.03 -9.23 12.95
CA LEU A 474 -22.90 -9.49 11.82
C LEU A 474 -22.09 -10.09 10.68
N PHE A 475 -22.75 -10.78 9.75
CA PHE A 475 -22.13 -11.20 8.51
C PHE A 475 -23.04 -10.94 7.32
N ARG A 476 -22.44 -10.79 6.14
CA ARG A 476 -23.13 -10.59 4.86
C ARG A 476 -23.40 -11.92 4.21
N ASP A 477 -24.67 -12.21 3.90
CA ASP A 477 -25.09 -13.40 3.18
C ASP A 477 -25.73 -13.03 1.85
N GLY A 478 -25.37 -13.75 0.79
CA GLY A 478 -25.84 -13.50 -0.58
C GLY A 478 -25.07 -12.41 -1.33
N GLN A 479 -25.17 -12.45 -2.66
CA GLN A 479 -24.57 -11.48 -3.59
C GLN A 479 -25.41 -11.38 -4.86
N PRO A 480 -25.49 -10.24 -5.54
CA PRO A 480 -24.78 -8.97 -5.31
C PRO A 480 -25.37 -8.07 -4.22
N TYR A 481 -26.54 -8.39 -3.68
CA TYR A 481 -27.26 -7.59 -2.68
C TYR A 481 -27.29 -8.33 -1.33
N PRO A 482 -26.20 -8.26 -0.54
CA PRO A 482 -26.10 -9.04 0.69
C PRO A 482 -27.11 -8.60 1.75
N VAL A 483 -27.69 -9.56 2.44
CA VAL A 483 -28.46 -9.37 3.67
C VAL A 483 -27.55 -9.49 4.87
N LEU A 484 -27.93 -8.87 6.01
CA LEU A 484 -27.19 -8.98 7.27
C LEU A 484 -27.82 -10.02 8.18
N LYS A 485 -26.98 -10.92 8.66
CA LYS A 485 -27.35 -11.97 9.62
C LYS A 485 -26.49 -11.88 10.89
N LEU A 486 -27.01 -12.39 12.00
CA LEU A 486 -26.29 -12.44 13.27
C LEU A 486 -25.32 -13.60 13.33
N THR A 487 -24.16 -13.34 13.92
CA THR A 487 -23.22 -14.39 14.35
C THR A 487 -23.56 -14.88 15.77
N ASP A 488 -22.93 -15.96 16.21
CA ASP A 488 -23.07 -16.43 17.59
C ASP A 488 -22.55 -15.39 18.60
N LYS A 489 -21.53 -14.63 18.24
CA LYS A 489 -21.04 -13.48 19.02
C LYS A 489 -22.11 -12.42 19.28
N ALA A 490 -22.94 -12.09 18.30
CA ALA A 490 -24.07 -11.17 18.50
C ALA A 490 -25.18 -11.78 19.36
N LYS A 491 -25.42 -13.10 19.25
CA LYS A 491 -26.41 -13.81 20.10
C LYS A 491 -25.98 -13.79 21.56
N GLU A 492 -24.69 -13.93 21.89
CA GLU A 492 -24.17 -13.78 23.25
C GLU A 492 -24.44 -12.39 23.82
N VAL A 493 -24.27 -11.33 23.03
CA VAL A 493 -24.60 -9.96 23.44
C VAL A 493 -26.11 -9.79 23.68
N LEU A 494 -26.94 -10.35 22.82
CA LEU A 494 -28.41 -10.34 23.01
C LEU A 494 -28.86 -11.11 24.27
N ALA A 495 -28.11 -12.15 24.64
CA ALA A 495 -28.34 -12.93 25.86
C ALA A 495 -27.76 -12.24 27.12
N GLY A 496 -27.14 -11.06 26.99
CA GLY A 496 -26.51 -10.36 28.12
C GLY A 496 -25.22 -10.99 28.65
N LYS A 497 -24.62 -11.94 27.91
CA LYS A 497 -23.39 -12.64 28.29
C LYS A 497 -22.11 -11.92 27.88
N ALA A 498 -22.21 -10.93 26.98
CA ALA A 498 -21.08 -10.17 26.48
C ALA A 498 -21.45 -8.69 26.32
N GLU A 499 -20.47 -7.82 26.51
CA GLU A 499 -20.59 -6.38 26.26
C GLU A 499 -19.88 -5.99 24.95
N VAL A 500 -20.34 -4.89 24.36
CA VAL A 500 -19.75 -4.33 23.13
C VAL A 500 -19.12 -2.99 23.44
N TYR A 501 -17.86 -2.84 23.05
CA TYR A 501 -17.11 -1.59 23.12
C TYR A 501 -16.75 -1.13 21.71
N GLY A 502 -17.00 0.13 21.41
CA GLY A 502 -16.75 0.70 20.08
C GLY A 502 -16.79 2.21 20.11
N LEU A 503 -16.74 2.82 18.95
CA LEU A 503 -16.90 4.28 18.82
C LEU A 503 -18.36 4.66 19.07
N ALA A 504 -18.59 5.73 19.82
CA ALA A 504 -19.92 6.30 19.97
C ALA A 504 -20.47 6.75 18.60
N PHE A 505 -21.79 6.74 18.41
CA PHE A 505 -22.40 7.29 17.19
C PHE A 505 -21.96 8.75 17.00
N GLY A 506 -21.47 9.08 15.80
CA GLY A 506 -20.98 10.42 15.48
C GLY A 506 -19.58 10.76 16.01
N ALA A 507 -18.95 9.92 16.81
CA ALA A 507 -17.56 10.10 17.23
C ALA A 507 -16.60 10.20 16.02
N GLU A 508 -16.98 9.58 14.90
CA GLU A 508 -16.23 9.68 13.64
C GLU A 508 -16.12 11.14 13.15
N ASP A 509 -17.15 11.97 13.36
CA ASP A 509 -17.14 13.37 12.94
C ASP A 509 -16.17 14.19 13.83
N ALA A 510 -16.13 13.94 15.15
CA ALA A 510 -15.19 14.57 16.07
C ALA A 510 -13.75 14.07 15.88
N MET A 511 -13.57 12.79 15.54
CA MET A 511 -12.26 12.22 15.23
C MET A 511 -11.68 12.75 13.91
N LYS A 512 -12.53 13.08 12.94
CA LYS A 512 -12.12 13.73 11.68
C LYS A 512 -11.50 15.11 11.94
N GLU A 513 -12.11 15.88 12.83
CA GLU A 513 -11.57 17.19 13.25
C GLU A 513 -10.25 17.03 14.02
N ALA A 514 -10.18 16.09 14.97
CA ALA A 514 -8.99 15.84 15.77
C ALA A 514 -7.83 15.18 15.00
N ALA A 515 -8.11 14.34 14.00
CA ALA A 515 -7.09 13.74 13.17
C ALA A 515 -6.41 14.78 12.26
N VAL A 516 -7.19 15.71 11.72
CA VAL A 516 -6.65 16.84 10.96
C VAL A 516 -5.75 17.71 11.83
N GLU A 517 -6.08 17.91 13.12
CA GLU A 517 -5.27 18.69 14.04
C GLU A 517 -4.01 17.96 14.53
N ARG A 518 -4.07 16.63 14.76
CA ARG A 518 -2.91 15.84 15.25
C ARG A 518 -1.85 15.61 14.17
N ASP A 519 -2.25 15.37 12.92
CA ASP A 519 -1.31 15.23 11.81
C ASP A 519 -0.68 16.58 11.41
N LEU A 520 -1.09 17.66 12.09
CA LEU A 520 -0.56 19.02 11.98
C LEU A 520 0.46 19.38 13.07
N ASP A 521 0.79 18.46 14.00
CA ASP A 521 1.79 18.75 15.03
C ASP A 521 3.20 18.72 14.43
N PRO A 522 3.89 19.87 14.35
CA PRO A 522 5.25 19.95 13.82
C PRO A 522 6.31 19.31 14.74
N ARG A 523 5.91 18.73 15.88
CA ARG A 523 6.81 18.05 16.82
C ARG A 523 7.21 16.63 16.41
N ARG A 524 7.13 16.26 15.12
CA ARG A 524 7.93 15.15 14.63
C ARG A 524 9.40 15.56 14.65
N GLU A 525 10.18 14.78 15.38
CA GLU A 525 11.61 14.89 15.60
C GLU A 525 12.32 15.55 14.40
N SER A 526 12.92 16.71 14.62
CA SER A 526 13.84 17.31 13.66
C SER A 526 14.87 16.23 13.32
N ARG A 527 14.89 15.76 12.07
CA ARG A 527 15.95 14.85 11.65
C ARG A 527 17.28 15.56 11.90
N ASP A 528 18.21 14.84 12.52
CA ASP A 528 19.54 15.31 12.83
C ASP A 528 20.16 15.92 11.56
N GLY A 529 20.72 17.11 11.63
CA GLY A 529 21.39 17.79 10.51
C GLY A 529 22.47 16.92 9.88
N LEU A 530 23.09 16.05 10.67
CA LEU A 530 24.02 15.05 10.19
C LEU A 530 23.38 14.06 9.22
N PHE A 531 22.16 13.60 9.49
CA PHE A 531 21.45 12.71 8.56
C PHE A 531 21.24 13.35 7.17
N GLU A 532 20.85 14.62 7.14
CA GLU A 532 20.65 15.33 5.86
C GLU A 532 21.98 15.55 5.12
N ALA A 533 23.07 15.84 5.83
CA ALA A 533 24.40 15.96 5.23
C ALA A 533 24.89 14.61 4.63
N LEU A 534 24.69 13.51 5.34
CA LEU A 534 24.99 12.16 4.83
C LEU A 534 24.12 11.79 3.63
N ARG A 535 22.86 12.21 3.62
CA ARG A 535 21.93 11.99 2.50
C ARG A 535 22.34 12.76 1.26
N GLU A 536 22.83 13.99 1.40
CA GLU A 536 23.31 14.79 0.28
C GLU A 536 24.61 14.22 -0.30
N LEU A 537 25.56 13.79 0.56
CA LEU A 537 26.75 13.06 0.11
C LEU A 537 26.36 11.80 -0.67
N ARG A 538 25.38 11.03 -0.18
CA ARG A 538 24.88 9.84 -0.88
C ARG A 538 24.34 10.17 -2.27
N ARG A 539 23.59 11.28 -2.42
CA ARG A 539 23.09 11.73 -3.73
C ARG A 539 24.21 12.09 -4.69
N THR A 540 25.22 12.78 -4.19
CA THR A 540 26.40 13.15 -5.01
C THR A 540 27.12 11.90 -5.50
N LEU A 541 27.40 10.94 -4.61
CA LEU A 541 28.01 9.67 -4.96
C LEU A 541 27.20 8.85 -5.96
N ALA A 542 25.90 8.81 -5.77
CA ALA A 542 24.98 8.09 -6.64
C ALA A 542 24.94 8.70 -8.05
N ALA A 543 25.02 10.03 -8.16
CA ALA A 543 25.11 10.73 -9.43
C ALA A 543 26.46 10.48 -10.13
N GLU A 544 27.57 10.46 -9.38
CA GLU A 544 28.92 10.14 -9.90
C GLU A 544 28.95 8.72 -10.50
N GLU A 545 28.27 7.77 -9.87
CA GLU A 545 28.28 6.35 -10.27
C GLU A 545 27.11 5.94 -11.17
N HIS A 546 26.19 6.87 -11.47
CA HIS A 546 24.98 6.60 -12.27
C HIS A 546 24.07 5.49 -11.67
N VAL A 547 24.02 5.37 -10.35
CA VAL A 547 23.18 4.40 -9.63
C VAL A 547 22.11 5.11 -8.77
N PRO A 548 20.99 4.45 -8.46
CA PRO A 548 20.02 4.99 -7.51
C PRO A 548 20.63 5.23 -6.13
N PRO A 549 20.31 6.32 -5.40
CA PRO A 549 20.93 6.67 -4.12
C PRO A 549 20.84 5.58 -3.04
N PHE A 550 19.75 4.83 -2.99
CA PHE A 550 19.57 3.76 -2.01
C PHE A 550 20.49 2.54 -2.25
N VAL A 551 21.12 2.44 -3.41
CA VAL A 551 22.13 1.40 -3.72
C VAL A 551 23.42 1.68 -2.97
N ILE A 552 23.80 2.95 -2.80
CA ILE A 552 24.98 3.35 -2.01
C ILE A 552 24.76 2.94 -0.55
N PHE A 553 23.83 3.57 0.15
CA PHE A 553 23.37 3.19 1.48
C PHE A 553 21.86 3.44 1.64
N SER A 554 21.18 2.57 2.41
CA SER A 554 19.77 2.76 2.76
C SER A 554 19.60 3.92 3.74
N ASP A 555 18.39 4.49 3.83
CA ASP A 555 18.08 5.52 4.83
C ASP A 555 18.30 4.98 6.25
N ALA A 556 17.94 3.71 6.52
CA ALA A 556 18.19 3.05 7.79
C ALA A 556 19.68 2.99 8.16
N THR A 557 20.56 2.78 7.16
CA THR A 557 22.01 2.81 7.36
C THR A 557 22.49 4.22 7.66
N LEU A 558 21.98 5.24 6.96
CA LEU A 558 22.33 6.65 7.23
C LEU A 558 21.81 7.09 8.61
N GLU A 559 20.63 6.65 9.02
CA GLU A 559 20.09 6.90 10.36
C GLU A 559 20.97 6.24 11.45
N ALA A 560 21.45 5.03 11.20
CA ALA A 560 22.38 4.35 12.09
C ALA A 560 23.72 5.11 12.18
N MET A 561 24.28 5.55 11.05
CA MET A 561 25.50 6.39 11.03
C MET A 561 25.33 7.69 11.79
N ALA A 562 24.21 8.38 11.61
CA ALA A 562 23.93 9.65 12.31
C ALA A 562 23.76 9.45 13.82
N ARG A 563 23.14 8.34 14.24
CA ARG A 563 22.93 8.00 15.65
C ARG A 563 24.20 7.52 16.33
N GLU A 564 24.95 6.60 15.69
CA GLU A 564 26.11 5.93 16.27
C GLU A 564 27.39 6.74 16.14
N ARG A 565 27.43 7.68 15.20
CA ARG A 565 28.54 8.61 14.93
C ARG A 565 29.93 7.92 14.96
N PRO A 566 30.17 6.93 14.07
CA PRO A 566 31.43 6.21 14.05
C PRO A 566 32.61 7.17 13.79
N GLU A 567 33.71 7.00 14.54
CA GLU A 567 34.89 7.87 14.43
C GLU A 567 36.04 7.20 13.66
N SER A 568 35.94 5.88 13.40
CA SER A 568 36.98 5.09 12.67
C SER A 568 36.34 4.22 11.59
N MET A 569 37.17 3.75 10.64
CA MET A 569 36.76 2.79 9.60
C MET A 569 36.23 1.48 10.21
N GLU A 570 36.83 1.04 11.32
CA GLU A 570 36.41 -0.18 12.04
C GLU A 570 34.98 0.04 12.65
N ALA A 571 34.77 1.17 13.33
CA ALA A 571 33.47 1.51 13.88
C ALA A 571 32.43 1.70 12.76
N MET A 572 32.80 2.31 11.62
CA MET A 572 31.97 2.44 10.44
C MET A 572 31.57 1.07 9.86
N GLY A 573 32.49 0.12 9.84
CA GLY A 573 32.23 -1.25 9.37
C GLY A 573 31.29 -2.04 10.29
N ALA A 574 31.13 -1.64 11.55
CA ALA A 574 30.19 -2.24 12.49
C ALA A 574 28.77 -1.68 12.35
N VAL A 575 28.57 -0.56 11.64
CA VAL A 575 27.24 0.03 11.41
C VAL A 575 26.39 -0.90 10.54
N HIS A 576 25.17 -1.14 10.96
CA HIS A 576 24.26 -2.02 10.22
C HIS A 576 24.03 -1.53 8.79
N GLY A 577 24.26 -2.42 7.80
CA GLY A 577 24.13 -2.13 6.37
C GLY A 577 25.39 -1.60 5.69
N VAL A 578 26.52 -1.51 6.40
CA VAL A 578 27.84 -1.16 5.85
C VAL A 578 28.63 -2.47 5.60
N GLY A 579 28.54 -3.01 4.40
CA GLY A 579 29.34 -4.17 3.98
C GLY A 579 30.78 -3.79 3.62
N ALA A 580 31.70 -4.77 3.61
CA ALA A 580 33.13 -4.55 3.37
C ALA A 580 33.44 -3.79 2.07
N PHE A 581 32.75 -4.12 0.97
CA PHE A 581 32.87 -3.42 -0.31
C PHE A 581 32.48 -1.94 -0.21
N LYS A 582 31.32 -1.63 0.39
CA LYS A 582 30.83 -0.27 0.55
C LYS A 582 31.67 0.53 1.53
N LEU A 583 32.18 -0.12 2.57
CA LEU A 583 33.11 0.47 3.52
C LEU A 583 34.39 0.92 2.80
N GLN A 584 35.00 0.04 2.03
CA GLN A 584 36.22 0.35 1.26
C GLN A 584 36.00 1.47 0.24
N LYS A 585 34.84 1.47 -0.43
CA LYS A 585 34.56 2.38 -1.54
C LYS A 585 34.08 3.76 -1.07
N TYR A 586 33.28 3.82 -0.04
CA TYR A 586 32.58 5.06 0.39
C TYR A 586 32.88 5.46 1.83
N GLY A 587 33.37 4.55 2.68
CA GLY A 587 33.45 4.73 4.12
C GLY A 587 34.18 5.99 4.55
N GLU A 588 35.30 6.33 3.92
CA GLU A 588 36.11 7.49 4.27
C GLU A 588 35.37 8.82 4.02
N ARG A 589 34.65 8.94 2.89
CA ARG A 589 33.86 10.14 2.57
C ARG A 589 32.70 10.36 3.55
N PHE A 590 32.06 9.29 4.02
CA PHE A 590 31.00 9.36 5.02
C PHE A 590 31.57 9.68 6.41
N LEU A 591 32.71 9.10 6.79
CA LEU A 591 33.41 9.42 8.03
C LEU A 591 33.84 10.87 8.12
N GLU A 592 34.29 11.48 7.03
CA GLU A 592 34.66 12.88 6.97
C GLU A 592 33.46 13.78 7.33
N ILE A 593 32.28 13.51 6.77
CA ILE A 593 31.04 14.25 7.11
C ILE A 593 30.65 14.04 8.58
N ILE A 594 30.78 12.82 9.12
CA ILE A 594 30.45 12.52 10.51
C ILE A 594 31.40 13.26 11.47
N ARG A 595 32.71 13.33 11.16
CA ARG A 595 33.73 13.98 11.98
C ARG A 595 33.64 15.51 11.95
N THR A 596 33.32 16.07 10.76
CA THR A 596 33.21 17.52 10.62
C THR A 596 31.97 18.10 11.30
N GLY A 597 30.97 17.25 11.59
CA GLY A 597 29.72 17.62 12.24
C GLY A 597 28.99 18.75 11.52
N ALA A 598 27.85 18.52 10.96
CA ALA A 598 27.04 19.60 10.43
C ALA A 598 26.51 20.45 11.58
N GLU A 599 27.12 21.61 11.85
CA GLU A 599 26.50 22.66 12.65
C GLU A 599 25.32 23.23 11.87
N GLU A 600 24.10 22.95 12.30
CA GLU A 600 22.91 23.54 11.71
C GLU A 600 22.36 24.70 12.52
N PRO A 601 21.86 25.73 11.85
CA PRO A 601 20.90 26.63 12.47
C PRO A 601 19.54 25.91 12.53
N VAL A 602 19.05 25.68 13.74
CA VAL A 602 17.66 25.27 14.02
C VAL A 602 16.73 26.40 13.58
N ILE A 603 16.21 26.32 12.37
CA ILE A 603 15.10 27.17 11.96
C ILE A 603 13.83 26.41 12.32
N GLU A 604 13.21 26.78 13.43
CA GLU A 604 11.81 26.46 13.71
C GLU A 604 10.94 27.13 12.62
N GLU A 605 10.66 26.45 11.53
CA GLU A 605 9.61 26.85 10.59
C GLU A 605 8.25 26.64 11.27
N LYS A 606 7.72 27.69 11.88
CA LYS A 606 6.30 27.75 12.25
C LYS A 606 5.48 27.58 10.98
N ASP A 607 4.60 26.56 10.93
CA ASP A 607 3.71 26.34 9.79
C ASP A 607 2.83 27.58 9.55
N PRO A 608 3.10 28.39 8.51
CA PRO A 608 2.36 29.62 8.27
C PRO A 608 0.92 29.36 7.83
N ASP A 609 0.60 28.15 7.35
CA ASP A 609 -0.73 27.79 6.91
C ASP A 609 -1.65 27.47 8.11
N ALA A 610 -1.11 26.93 9.20
CA ALA A 610 -1.88 26.67 10.44
C ALA A 610 -2.31 27.98 11.12
N GLN A 611 -1.42 28.98 11.19
CA GLN A 611 -1.75 30.28 11.73
C GLN A 611 -2.83 31.00 10.89
N LEU A 612 -2.68 30.99 9.59
CA LEU A 612 -3.66 31.58 8.68
C LEU A 612 -5.03 30.89 8.78
N LEU A 613 -5.04 29.57 8.92
CA LEU A 613 -6.29 28.83 9.09
C LEU A 613 -7.03 29.22 10.38
N GLN A 614 -6.32 29.38 11.50
CA GLN A 614 -6.93 29.88 12.74
C GLN A 614 -7.50 31.30 12.58
N GLN A 615 -6.82 32.16 11.85
CA GLN A 615 -7.32 33.51 11.55
C GLN A 615 -8.60 33.45 10.69
N LEU A 616 -8.62 32.59 9.69
CA LEU A 616 -9.80 32.37 8.83
C LEU A 616 -10.99 31.79 9.61
N PHE A 617 -10.76 30.86 10.55
CA PHE A 617 -11.79 30.38 11.48
C PHE A 617 -12.36 31.52 12.35
N SER A 618 -11.49 32.37 12.89
CA SER A 618 -11.91 33.51 13.70
C SER A 618 -12.73 34.51 12.90
N VAL A 619 -12.32 34.85 11.69
CA VAL A 619 -13.06 35.74 10.77
C VAL A 619 -14.43 35.18 10.41
N ARG A 620 -14.49 33.88 10.04
CA ARG A 620 -15.77 33.20 9.77
C ARG A 620 -16.72 33.26 10.97
N ASN A 621 -16.19 32.97 12.16
CA ASN A 621 -17.00 32.95 13.38
C ASN A 621 -17.54 34.36 13.71
N ALA A 622 -16.74 35.41 13.50
CA ALA A 622 -17.18 36.79 13.65
C ALA A 622 -18.29 37.18 12.65
N ILE A 623 -18.12 36.78 11.39
CA ILE A 623 -19.16 37.00 10.36
C ILE A 623 -20.44 36.24 10.72
N ALA A 624 -20.35 34.97 11.13
CA ALA A 624 -21.47 34.14 11.50
C ALA A 624 -22.27 34.75 12.69
N ALA A 625 -21.56 35.22 13.71
CA ALA A 625 -22.14 35.90 14.87
C ALA A 625 -22.86 37.22 14.48
N LYS A 626 -22.20 38.01 13.63
CA LYS A 626 -22.78 39.30 13.14
C LYS A 626 -24.04 39.12 12.32
N GLU A 627 -24.10 38.04 11.52
CA GLU A 627 -25.24 37.77 10.62
C GLU A 627 -26.29 36.83 11.22
N GLY A 628 -26.07 36.27 12.41
CA GLY A 628 -26.98 35.31 13.04
C GLY A 628 -27.14 34.01 12.26
N LEU A 629 -26.09 33.62 11.50
CA LEU A 629 -26.09 32.44 10.65
C LEU A 629 -25.20 31.33 11.24
N ALA A 630 -25.52 30.07 10.90
CA ALA A 630 -24.64 28.94 11.23
C ALA A 630 -23.31 29.08 10.47
N ARG A 631 -22.20 28.78 11.15
CA ARG A 631 -20.81 28.92 10.64
C ARG A 631 -20.61 28.29 9.27
N ASN A 632 -21.13 27.08 9.06
CA ASN A 632 -21.04 26.34 7.81
C ASN A 632 -21.85 26.95 6.64
N ARG A 633 -22.78 27.87 6.93
CA ARG A 633 -23.48 28.65 5.89
C ARG A 633 -22.63 29.77 5.34
N ILE A 634 -21.70 30.29 6.12
CA ILE A 634 -20.71 31.28 5.64
C ILE A 634 -19.69 30.54 4.76
N PHE A 635 -18.83 29.74 5.38
CA PHE A 635 -17.89 28.84 4.69
C PHE A 635 -17.77 27.53 5.48
N THR A 636 -17.59 26.40 4.78
CA THR A 636 -17.28 25.13 5.43
C THR A 636 -15.82 25.10 5.89
N ASP A 637 -15.49 24.19 6.78
CA ASP A 637 -14.10 24.04 7.25
C ASP A 637 -13.16 23.67 6.11
N GLU A 638 -13.63 22.80 5.18
CA GLU A 638 -12.87 22.45 3.98
C GLU A 638 -12.58 23.67 3.09
N GLN A 639 -13.56 24.59 2.95
CA GLN A 639 -13.37 25.82 2.18
C GLN A 639 -12.32 26.75 2.81
N LEU A 640 -12.30 26.87 4.14
CA LEU A 640 -11.28 27.66 4.84
C LEU A 640 -9.91 27.02 4.75
N GLN A 641 -9.84 25.69 4.82
CA GLN A 641 -8.61 24.95 4.61
C GLN A 641 -8.03 25.16 3.20
N GLU A 642 -8.87 25.07 2.17
CA GLU A 642 -8.45 25.42 0.81
C GLU A 642 -8.01 26.89 0.68
N MET A 643 -8.69 27.84 1.34
CA MET A 643 -8.26 29.24 1.36
C MET A 643 -6.90 29.45 2.01
N ALA A 644 -6.62 28.78 3.14
CA ALA A 644 -5.33 28.86 3.82
C ALA A 644 -4.21 28.32 2.95
N PHE A 645 -4.47 27.21 2.27
CA PHE A 645 -3.50 26.54 1.40
C PHE A 645 -3.20 27.32 0.11
N TRP A 646 -4.26 27.71 -0.64
CA TRP A 646 -4.12 28.37 -1.95
C TRP A 646 -3.84 29.86 -1.85
N ARG A 647 -4.11 30.48 -0.70
CA ARG A 647 -3.90 31.90 -0.43
C ARG A 647 -4.36 32.80 -1.58
N PRO A 648 -5.69 32.76 -1.96
CA PRO A 648 -6.17 33.54 -3.09
C PRO A 648 -5.92 35.04 -2.89
N LYS A 649 -5.36 35.69 -3.92
CA LYS A 649 -5.02 37.12 -3.91
C LYS A 649 -6.18 38.00 -4.35
N THR A 650 -7.13 37.41 -5.08
CA THR A 650 -8.25 38.14 -5.67
C THR A 650 -9.59 37.42 -5.45
N LYS A 651 -10.70 38.16 -5.54
CA LYS A 651 -12.05 37.62 -5.56
C LYS A 651 -12.23 36.57 -6.69
N LEU A 652 -11.53 36.74 -7.79
CA LEU A 652 -11.59 35.80 -8.93
C LEU A 652 -10.92 34.46 -8.58
N GLU A 653 -9.80 34.50 -7.90
CA GLU A 653 -9.12 33.27 -7.44
C GLU A 653 -9.92 32.56 -6.34
N LEU A 654 -10.60 33.31 -5.48
CA LEU A 654 -11.50 32.77 -4.46
C LEU A 654 -12.66 31.94 -5.08
N LYS A 655 -13.13 32.29 -6.29
CA LYS A 655 -14.15 31.53 -7.03
C LYS A 655 -13.68 30.14 -7.47
N ARG A 656 -12.38 29.90 -7.55
CA ARG A 656 -11.81 28.61 -7.95
C ARG A 656 -11.88 27.56 -6.83
N ILE A 657 -12.10 28.01 -5.59
CA ILE A 657 -12.29 27.11 -4.45
C ILE A 657 -13.66 26.43 -4.56
N ARG A 658 -13.65 25.11 -4.41
CA ARG A 658 -14.83 24.28 -4.62
C ARG A 658 -15.99 24.64 -3.70
N GLY A 659 -17.16 24.88 -4.26
CA GLY A 659 -18.38 25.19 -3.51
C GLY A 659 -18.50 26.64 -3.06
N ILE A 660 -17.62 27.55 -3.50
CA ILE A 660 -17.74 28.99 -3.28
C ILE A 660 -18.41 29.63 -4.50
N GLY A 661 -19.69 29.88 -4.40
CA GLY A 661 -20.45 30.53 -5.46
C GLY A 661 -20.27 32.06 -5.49
N PRO A 662 -20.66 32.71 -6.62
CA PRO A 662 -20.51 34.16 -6.81
C PRO A 662 -21.05 34.99 -5.65
N LYS A 663 -22.22 34.65 -5.13
CA LYS A 663 -22.87 35.38 -4.01
C LYS A 663 -22.02 35.41 -2.74
N LYS A 664 -21.32 34.34 -2.41
CA LYS A 664 -20.41 34.27 -1.26
C LYS A 664 -19.16 35.11 -1.49
N VAL A 665 -18.62 35.07 -2.72
CA VAL A 665 -17.45 35.86 -3.09
C VAL A 665 -17.75 37.37 -3.07
N ASP A 666 -18.92 37.77 -3.57
CA ASP A 666 -19.32 39.17 -3.57
C ASP A 666 -19.51 39.70 -2.14
N ARG A 667 -20.10 38.86 -1.25
CA ARG A 667 -20.44 39.26 0.12
C ARG A 667 -19.26 39.20 1.10
N TYR A 668 -18.41 38.19 1.00
CA TYR A 668 -17.38 37.93 1.99
C TYR A 668 -15.95 37.95 1.42
N GLY A 669 -15.80 37.96 0.08
CA GLY A 669 -14.51 37.76 -0.57
C GLY A 669 -13.48 38.80 -0.21
N GLU A 670 -13.85 40.06 -0.03
CA GLU A 670 -12.94 41.13 0.36
C GLU A 670 -12.38 40.92 1.78
N THR A 671 -13.25 40.57 2.71
CA THR A 671 -12.86 40.28 4.09
C THR A 671 -11.90 39.09 4.18
N ILE A 672 -12.15 38.06 3.38
CA ILE A 672 -11.28 36.87 3.32
C ILE A 672 -9.92 37.20 2.70
N VAL A 673 -9.90 37.89 1.57
CA VAL A 673 -8.65 38.28 0.90
C VAL A 673 -7.81 39.21 1.81
N LYS A 674 -8.43 40.15 2.52
CA LYS A 674 -7.76 40.96 3.54
C LYS A 674 -7.25 40.13 4.72
N CYS A 675 -7.98 39.12 5.17
CA CYS A 675 -7.51 38.22 6.21
C CYS A 675 -6.24 37.45 5.78
N ILE A 676 -6.16 37.05 4.51
CA ILE A 676 -5.06 36.25 3.97
C ILE A 676 -3.78 37.10 3.75
N TRP A 677 -3.93 38.35 3.29
CA TRP A 677 -2.81 39.16 2.82
C TRP A 677 -2.58 40.45 3.63
N GLY A 678 -3.49 40.81 4.53
CA GLY A 678 -3.48 42.09 5.22
C GLY A 678 -3.78 43.25 4.25
N ASP A 679 -3.51 44.48 4.68
CA ASP A 679 -3.67 45.68 3.83
C ASP A 679 -2.52 45.85 2.81
N ARG A 680 -1.85 44.76 2.43
CA ARG A 680 -0.71 44.76 1.51
C ARG A 680 -1.09 44.50 0.04
N ILE A 681 -2.39 44.65 -0.34
CA ILE A 681 -2.85 44.57 -1.73
C ILE A 681 -3.38 45.92 -2.17
#